data_178fce149767ad8099b479403b393223
#
_entry.id   178fce149767ad8099b479403b393223
#
_cell.length_a   1.000
_cell.length_b   1.000
_cell.length_c   1.000
_cell.angle_alpha   90.00
_cell.angle_beta   90.00
_cell.angle_gamma   90.00
#
_symmetry.space_group_name_H-M   'P 1'
#
loop_
_entity.id
_entity.type
_entity.pdbx_description
1 polymer ?
#
loop_
_entity_poly.entity_id
_entity_poly.type
_entity_poly.pdbx_seq_one_letter_code
_entity_poly.pdbx_strand_id
1 'polypeptide(L)'
;MAGHSVHGLTVVISPLQSLMKDQVDNLADRGITDAVTINGMLDPITRSLSIQRVQDGEASLLYISPEMLRSKTIEKILMARHVVRVVIDEAHCFSSWGQDFRVDYLYIGKFIQKYQQKKKCKTPIPVSCFTATAKQKVIQDICDYFKQTLDLNLELFASTASRTNLHYSVIHVENDNDKYLKLRELVAEADCPTIVYVSRTKRTKELAGKLTRDGYKALPFNGKMEADEKNANQDAFMNDQVHIIVATSAFGMGVDKKDVGLVIHYDISDSLENYVQEAGRAGRDPSLSARCYVLYSDNDLDKHFILLNQTKLSISEIQQVWKAVKYLTKHRMKVNCSALEIARQAGWDDSVSDIETRVRTALATLEQSGYLIRGNNVPHVYATGITVKNMDEARKRISASVLFGSDEIEKSVRIIKSLISQKHIAKAQDSEAESRIDYLADILGLSKREVISVVERMRQEGILADSKDISAYLQDAGDSERKSQILLERFAKLEQYILNHIPDGTLRISCKQLNENAVNDGINTSKEKDIRTLLYFLTVKGYTRKKEDAARNMEISRQADLESTIKRFEKRLEISRFAVEWLYKLAFDAEKKNALDKAIQFSVVELLNRIKSNSQSLFGGLDDIQLEDVEEALLYLSKIGSLKLEGGFLVLYNAMNIQRIKDNKSRYKQEDYRMLNEFYKLKIQQVHIVGEYANLMVRDYHAALQYVQDYFQMDYRKFVIKYFKGDRANEIQLNLTT
;
A
#
# COMPACT_ATOMS: atom_id res chain seq x y z
N MET A 1 -26.94 -32.44 -14.06
CA MET A 1 -26.76 -31.09 -13.49
C MET A 1 -25.47 -31.13 -12.69
N ALA A 2 -24.40 -30.63 -13.28
CA ALA A 2 -23.12 -30.52 -12.59
C ALA A 2 -23.25 -29.29 -11.66
N GLY A 3 -23.33 -29.53 -10.36
CA GLY A 3 -23.28 -28.46 -9.37
C GLY A 3 -21.95 -27.72 -9.54
N HIS A 4 -22.02 -26.44 -9.89
CA HIS A 4 -20.89 -25.57 -9.71
C HIS A 4 -20.59 -25.56 -8.20
N SER A 5 -19.55 -26.28 -7.81
CA SER A 5 -19.01 -26.19 -6.45
C SER A 5 -18.55 -24.74 -6.32
N VAL A 6 -19.28 -23.97 -5.52
CA VAL A 6 -18.87 -22.61 -5.15
C VAL A 6 -17.60 -22.78 -4.36
N HIS A 7 -16.45 -22.57 -4.99
CA HIS A 7 -15.17 -22.61 -4.32
C HIS A 7 -15.18 -21.58 -3.18
N GLY A 8 -14.94 -22.05 -1.97
CA GLY A 8 -14.84 -21.18 -0.81
C GLY A 8 -13.67 -20.21 -0.97
N LEU A 9 -13.78 -19.05 -0.34
CA LEU A 9 -12.73 -18.04 -0.33
C LEU A 9 -11.89 -18.17 0.94
N THR A 10 -10.58 -18.36 0.80
CA THR A 10 -9.62 -18.19 1.88
C THR A 10 -9.10 -16.75 1.85
N VAL A 11 -9.21 -16.06 2.98
CA VAL A 11 -8.72 -14.69 3.13
C VAL A 11 -7.38 -14.74 3.87
N VAL A 12 -6.33 -14.26 3.23
CA VAL A 12 -4.99 -14.15 3.80
C VAL A 12 -4.75 -12.69 4.18
N ILE A 13 -4.53 -12.44 5.45
CA ILE A 13 -4.26 -11.11 6.00
C ILE A 13 -2.75 -11.01 6.24
N SER A 14 -2.09 -10.11 5.51
CA SER A 14 -0.66 -9.88 5.61
C SER A 14 -0.36 -8.38 5.78
N PRO A 15 0.66 -7.99 6.57
CA PRO A 15 0.91 -6.59 6.88
C PRO A 15 1.58 -5.81 5.74
N LEU A 16 2.10 -6.49 4.73
CA LEU A 16 2.95 -5.88 3.72
C LEU A 16 2.43 -6.11 2.31
N GLN A 17 2.23 -5.01 1.61
CA GLN A 17 1.68 -5.01 0.26
C GLN A 17 2.64 -5.64 -0.77
N SER A 18 3.95 -5.43 -0.64
CA SER A 18 4.97 -6.05 -1.50
C SER A 18 4.97 -7.58 -1.33
N LEU A 19 4.97 -8.06 -0.09
CA LEU A 19 4.94 -9.50 0.22
C LEU A 19 3.70 -10.19 -0.38
N MET A 20 2.52 -9.55 -0.27
CA MET A 20 1.29 -10.09 -0.84
C MET A 20 1.39 -10.27 -2.36
N LYS A 21 1.98 -9.29 -3.06
CA LYS A 21 2.20 -9.37 -4.50
C LYS A 21 3.16 -10.49 -4.85
N ASP A 22 4.31 -10.55 -4.17
CA ASP A 22 5.33 -11.57 -4.41
C ASP A 22 4.77 -12.99 -4.16
N GLN A 23 3.94 -13.18 -3.13
CA GLN A 23 3.29 -14.46 -2.85
C GLN A 23 2.29 -14.85 -3.96
N VAL A 24 1.48 -13.90 -4.45
CA VAL A 24 0.55 -14.16 -5.56
C VAL A 24 1.30 -14.47 -6.85
N ASP A 25 2.37 -13.74 -7.15
CA ASP A 25 3.19 -13.96 -8.35
C ASP A 25 3.89 -15.33 -8.28
N ASN A 26 4.46 -15.70 -7.13
CA ASN A 26 5.07 -17.03 -6.90
C ASN A 26 4.08 -18.19 -7.01
N LEU A 27 2.83 -18.00 -6.57
CA LEU A 27 1.77 -18.98 -6.75
C LEU A 27 1.40 -19.14 -8.24
N ALA A 28 1.31 -18.03 -8.96
CA ALA A 28 1.04 -18.02 -10.39
C ALA A 28 2.14 -18.75 -11.19
N ASP A 29 3.41 -18.57 -10.83
CA ASP A 29 4.55 -19.26 -11.44
C ASP A 29 4.51 -20.77 -11.20
N ARG A 30 3.90 -21.21 -10.10
CA ARG A 30 3.66 -22.63 -9.80
C ARG A 30 2.36 -23.17 -10.38
N GLY A 31 1.65 -22.39 -11.19
CA GLY A 31 0.40 -22.79 -11.84
C GLY A 31 -0.87 -22.55 -11.01
N ILE A 32 -0.76 -21.95 -9.83
CA ILE A 32 -1.90 -21.57 -8.97
C ILE A 32 -2.32 -20.16 -9.34
N THR A 33 -3.32 -20.02 -10.20
CA THR A 33 -3.74 -18.73 -10.78
C THR A 33 -5.00 -18.14 -10.14
N ASP A 34 -5.60 -18.80 -9.17
CA ASP A 34 -6.80 -18.38 -8.45
C ASP A 34 -6.50 -17.56 -7.18
N ALA A 35 -5.24 -17.15 -7.00
CA ALA A 35 -4.83 -16.20 -5.97
C ALA A 35 -4.86 -14.77 -6.52
N VAL A 36 -5.36 -13.82 -5.71
CA VAL A 36 -5.37 -12.39 -6.02
C VAL A 36 -4.99 -11.57 -4.80
N THR A 37 -4.44 -10.39 -5.03
CA THR A 37 -4.28 -9.38 -4.00
C THR A 37 -5.11 -8.14 -4.32
N ILE A 38 -5.60 -7.47 -3.27
CA ILE A 38 -6.22 -6.15 -3.37
C ILE A 38 -5.50 -5.25 -2.37
N ASN A 39 -4.74 -4.27 -2.88
CA ASN A 39 -3.97 -3.36 -2.05
C ASN A 39 -3.89 -1.96 -2.69
N GLY A 40 -3.29 -1.00 -1.99
CA GLY A 40 -3.18 0.38 -2.43
C GLY A 40 -2.13 0.65 -3.52
N MET A 41 -1.22 -0.30 -3.77
CA MET A 41 -0.16 -0.19 -4.78
C MET A 41 -0.60 -0.64 -6.18
N LEU A 42 -1.75 -1.32 -6.28
CA LEU A 42 -2.30 -1.74 -7.55
C LEU A 42 -2.82 -0.54 -8.33
N ASP A 43 -2.49 -0.50 -9.61
CA ASP A 43 -3.15 0.43 -10.54
C ASP A 43 -4.67 0.18 -10.57
N PRO A 44 -5.47 1.20 -10.91
CA PRO A 44 -6.94 1.09 -10.86
C PRO A 44 -7.51 -0.07 -11.69
N ILE A 45 -6.88 -0.40 -12.81
CA ILE A 45 -7.33 -1.46 -13.71
C ILE A 45 -7.08 -2.83 -13.09
N THR A 46 -5.86 -3.08 -12.63
CA THR A 46 -5.49 -4.33 -11.96
C THR A 46 -6.29 -4.54 -10.68
N ARG A 47 -6.53 -3.47 -9.91
CA ARG A 47 -7.37 -3.52 -8.72
C ARG A 47 -8.81 -3.89 -9.04
N SER A 48 -9.40 -3.28 -10.08
CA SER A 48 -10.77 -3.57 -10.52
C SER A 48 -10.90 -5.02 -11.00
N LEU A 49 -9.90 -5.50 -11.73
CA LEU A 49 -9.85 -6.91 -12.17
C LEU A 49 -9.78 -7.87 -10.99
N SER A 50 -8.92 -7.59 -9.99
CA SER A 50 -8.82 -8.42 -8.78
C SER A 50 -10.15 -8.47 -8.02
N ILE A 51 -10.83 -7.33 -7.89
CA ILE A 51 -12.16 -7.23 -7.28
C ILE A 51 -13.16 -8.10 -8.05
N GLN A 52 -13.19 -7.97 -9.37
CA GLN A 52 -14.10 -8.73 -10.23
C GLN A 52 -13.86 -10.24 -10.10
N ARG A 53 -12.61 -10.69 -10.16
CA ARG A 53 -12.25 -12.11 -10.01
C ARG A 53 -12.71 -12.71 -8.67
N VAL A 54 -12.63 -11.92 -7.58
CA VAL A 54 -13.17 -12.36 -6.29
C VAL A 54 -14.71 -12.44 -6.34
N GLN A 55 -15.38 -11.43 -6.91
CA GLN A 55 -16.85 -11.40 -6.99
C GLN A 55 -17.41 -12.52 -7.85
N ASP A 56 -16.80 -12.81 -8.98
CA ASP A 56 -17.23 -13.82 -9.93
C ASP A 56 -16.89 -15.25 -9.48
N GLY A 57 -16.14 -15.41 -8.37
CA GLY A 57 -15.79 -16.72 -7.84
C GLY A 57 -14.55 -17.36 -8.47
N GLU A 58 -13.85 -16.66 -9.35
CA GLU A 58 -12.63 -17.13 -9.99
C GLU A 58 -11.43 -17.18 -9.03
N ALA A 59 -11.43 -16.34 -8.00
CA ALA A 59 -10.40 -16.34 -6.96
C ALA A 59 -10.84 -17.17 -5.76
N SER A 60 -9.99 -18.09 -5.31
CA SER A 60 -10.13 -18.88 -4.08
C SER A 60 -9.23 -18.38 -2.94
N LEU A 61 -8.17 -17.63 -3.27
CA LEU A 61 -7.25 -16.99 -2.32
C LEU A 61 -7.27 -15.47 -2.51
N LEU A 62 -7.54 -14.76 -1.43
CA LEU A 62 -7.52 -13.28 -1.41
C LEU A 62 -6.54 -12.77 -0.38
N TYR A 63 -5.48 -12.09 -0.84
CA TYR A 63 -4.52 -11.40 0.02
C TYR A 63 -4.92 -9.95 0.21
N ILE A 64 -5.05 -9.53 1.46
CA ILE A 64 -5.36 -8.14 1.86
C ILE A 64 -4.58 -7.72 3.10
N SER A 65 -4.39 -6.41 3.27
CA SER A 65 -3.86 -5.88 4.51
C SER A 65 -4.95 -5.73 5.58
N PRO A 66 -4.60 -5.74 6.87
CA PRO A 66 -5.58 -5.65 7.96
C PRO A 66 -6.41 -4.36 7.90
N GLU A 67 -5.83 -3.23 7.45
CA GLU A 67 -6.53 -1.96 7.27
C GLU A 67 -7.68 -2.04 6.25
N MET A 68 -7.51 -2.89 5.24
CA MET A 68 -8.52 -3.09 4.19
C MET A 68 -9.83 -3.70 4.71
N LEU A 69 -9.81 -4.39 5.84
CA LEU A 69 -11.03 -4.91 6.48
C LEU A 69 -12.02 -3.81 6.90
N ARG A 70 -11.54 -2.57 7.04
CA ARG A 70 -12.39 -1.38 7.31
C ARG A 70 -12.95 -0.76 6.01
N SER A 71 -12.57 -1.25 4.84
CA SER A 71 -13.11 -0.81 3.55
C SER A 71 -14.50 -1.37 3.31
N LYS A 72 -15.46 -0.51 2.93
CA LYS A 72 -16.81 -0.96 2.54
C LYS A 72 -16.79 -1.83 1.29
N THR A 73 -15.89 -1.58 0.36
CA THR A 73 -15.72 -2.38 -0.85
C THR A 73 -15.31 -3.80 -0.49
N ILE A 74 -14.30 -3.94 0.36
CA ILE A 74 -13.84 -5.25 0.85
C ILE A 74 -14.94 -5.94 1.67
N GLU A 75 -15.61 -5.23 2.57
CA GLU A 75 -16.74 -5.81 3.32
C GLU A 75 -17.81 -6.37 2.37
N LYS A 76 -18.21 -5.62 1.32
CA LYS A 76 -19.18 -6.08 0.32
C LYS A 76 -18.73 -7.31 -0.43
N ILE A 77 -17.48 -7.33 -0.88
CA ILE A 77 -16.90 -8.44 -1.62
C ILE A 77 -16.90 -9.71 -0.76
N LEU A 78 -16.41 -9.60 0.48
CA LEU A 78 -16.39 -10.73 1.41
C LEU A 78 -17.80 -11.19 1.77
N MET A 79 -18.75 -10.26 1.96
CA MET A 79 -20.15 -10.61 2.19
C MET A 79 -20.82 -11.31 1.00
N ALA A 80 -20.39 -11.07 -0.23
CA ALA A 80 -20.89 -11.77 -1.43
C ALA A 80 -20.34 -13.20 -1.54
N ARG A 81 -19.19 -13.50 -0.91
CA ARG A 81 -18.52 -14.80 -0.97
C ARG A 81 -18.72 -15.64 0.28
N HIS A 82 -18.44 -16.93 0.20
CA HIS A 82 -18.36 -17.83 1.34
C HIS A 82 -16.89 -17.94 1.79
N VAL A 83 -16.57 -17.26 2.92
CA VAL A 83 -15.24 -17.33 3.53
C VAL A 83 -15.13 -18.64 4.32
N VAL A 84 -14.24 -19.51 3.90
CA VAL A 84 -14.04 -20.85 4.47
C VAL A 84 -12.88 -20.89 5.46
N ARG A 85 -11.95 -19.93 5.39
CA ARG A 85 -10.78 -19.84 6.27
C ARG A 85 -10.24 -18.41 6.27
N VAL A 86 -9.71 -18.00 7.41
CA VAL A 86 -8.91 -16.79 7.55
C VAL A 86 -7.49 -17.20 7.95
N VAL A 87 -6.52 -16.77 7.16
CA VAL A 87 -5.09 -16.98 7.40
C VAL A 87 -4.49 -15.64 7.81
N ILE A 88 -3.74 -15.62 8.87
CA ILE A 88 -3.11 -14.41 9.41
C ILE A 88 -1.61 -14.62 9.37
N ASP A 89 -0.98 -13.90 8.50
CA ASP A 89 0.47 -13.86 8.35
C ASP A 89 1.06 -12.85 9.33
N GLU A 90 2.32 -13.07 9.73
CA GLU A 90 3.01 -12.24 10.72
C GLU A 90 2.17 -11.97 11.98
N ALA A 91 1.57 -13.04 12.52
CA ALA A 91 0.63 -12.96 13.65
C ALA A 91 1.23 -12.32 14.91
N HIS A 92 2.57 -12.20 15.03
CA HIS A 92 3.22 -11.46 16.11
C HIS A 92 2.77 -9.98 16.15
N CYS A 93 2.24 -9.43 15.06
CA CYS A 93 1.66 -8.08 15.02
C CYS A 93 0.43 -7.89 15.93
N PHE A 94 -0.19 -8.94 16.44
CA PHE A 94 -1.27 -8.85 17.44
C PHE A 94 -0.77 -8.38 18.81
N SER A 95 0.43 -8.73 19.16
CA SER A 95 0.96 -8.48 20.50
C SER A 95 1.78 -7.20 20.55
N SER A 96 1.52 -6.38 21.56
CA SER A 96 2.40 -5.23 21.86
C SER A 96 3.82 -5.66 22.24
N TRP A 97 4.00 -6.94 22.59
CA TRP A 97 5.28 -7.60 22.84
C TRP A 97 5.93 -8.15 21.56
N GLY A 98 5.20 -8.10 20.42
CA GLY A 98 5.73 -8.44 19.09
C GLY A 98 6.65 -7.34 18.52
N GLN A 99 7.46 -7.72 17.55
CA GLN A 99 8.42 -6.80 16.94
C GLN A 99 7.76 -5.66 16.15
N ASP A 100 6.59 -5.88 15.56
CA ASP A 100 5.86 -4.92 14.72
C ASP A 100 4.37 -4.89 15.10
N PHE A 101 4.07 -4.40 16.31
CA PHE A 101 2.68 -4.27 16.76
C PHE A 101 1.88 -3.34 15.86
N ARG A 102 0.76 -3.85 15.33
CA ARG A 102 -0.15 -3.11 14.46
C ARG A 102 -1.56 -3.14 15.00
N VAL A 103 -2.06 -1.99 15.38
CA VAL A 103 -3.40 -1.84 15.97
C VAL A 103 -4.53 -2.35 15.06
N ASP A 104 -4.35 -2.37 13.75
CA ASP A 104 -5.36 -2.86 12.82
C ASP A 104 -5.54 -4.39 12.87
N TYR A 105 -4.54 -5.13 13.38
CA TYR A 105 -4.68 -6.56 13.67
C TYR A 105 -5.76 -6.82 14.73
N LEU A 106 -5.90 -5.95 15.71
CA LEU A 106 -6.94 -6.07 16.75
C LEU A 106 -8.37 -5.91 16.21
N TYR A 107 -8.52 -5.47 14.96
CA TYR A 107 -9.83 -5.42 14.30
C TYR A 107 -10.22 -6.74 13.63
N ILE A 108 -9.27 -7.61 13.32
CA ILE A 108 -9.50 -8.87 12.56
C ILE A 108 -10.56 -9.74 13.22
N GLY A 109 -10.43 -10.02 14.50
CA GLY A 109 -11.39 -10.86 15.23
C GLY A 109 -12.79 -10.25 15.28
N LYS A 110 -12.89 -8.93 15.50
CA LYS A 110 -14.15 -8.19 15.44
C LYS A 110 -14.80 -8.26 14.06
N PHE A 111 -14.01 -8.21 13.01
CA PHE A 111 -14.50 -8.36 11.63
C PHE A 111 -15.03 -9.77 11.37
N ILE A 112 -14.29 -10.82 11.77
CA ILE A 112 -14.72 -12.21 11.64
C ILE A 112 -16.04 -12.44 12.41
N GLN A 113 -16.13 -11.96 13.64
CA GLN A 113 -17.35 -12.04 14.45
C GLN A 113 -18.55 -11.40 13.73
N LYS A 114 -18.38 -10.17 13.24
CA LYS A 114 -19.39 -9.45 12.47
C LYS A 114 -19.80 -10.19 11.19
N TYR A 115 -18.83 -10.77 10.48
CA TYR A 115 -19.08 -11.56 9.28
C TYR A 115 -19.91 -12.81 9.62
N GLN A 116 -19.50 -13.60 10.62
CA GLN A 116 -20.20 -14.82 11.06
C GLN A 116 -21.64 -14.53 11.47
N GLN A 117 -21.87 -13.45 12.22
CA GLN A 117 -23.21 -13.01 12.62
C GLN A 117 -24.09 -12.67 11.43
N LYS A 118 -23.59 -11.85 10.47
CA LYS A 118 -24.34 -11.42 9.29
C LYS A 118 -24.64 -12.58 8.33
N LYS A 119 -23.70 -13.51 8.17
CA LYS A 119 -23.85 -14.71 7.33
C LYS A 119 -24.58 -15.84 8.03
N LYS A 120 -24.87 -15.71 9.33
CA LYS A 120 -25.48 -16.78 10.15
C LYS A 120 -24.71 -18.10 10.03
N CYS A 121 -23.38 -18.01 10.12
CA CYS A 121 -22.51 -19.20 10.00
C CYS A 121 -22.87 -20.21 11.09
N LYS A 122 -23.08 -21.48 10.70
CA LYS A 122 -23.41 -22.57 11.64
C LYS A 122 -22.19 -23.01 12.45
N THR A 123 -21.02 -22.91 11.87
CA THR A 123 -19.72 -23.25 12.48
C THR A 123 -18.80 -22.04 12.46
N PRO A 124 -17.91 -21.87 13.45
CA PRO A 124 -16.89 -20.84 13.42
C PRO A 124 -15.99 -21.00 12.20
N ILE A 125 -15.56 -19.88 11.62
CA ILE A 125 -14.59 -19.87 10.52
C ILE A 125 -13.22 -20.27 11.09
N PRO A 126 -12.53 -21.27 10.55
CA PRO A 126 -11.19 -21.65 10.96
C PRO A 126 -10.21 -20.48 10.78
N VAL A 127 -9.39 -20.24 11.80
CA VAL A 127 -8.32 -19.23 11.79
C VAL A 127 -6.98 -19.93 11.89
N SER A 128 -6.04 -19.56 11.02
CA SER A 128 -4.65 -20.03 11.04
C SER A 128 -3.72 -18.84 11.18
N CYS A 129 -2.89 -18.85 12.21
CA CYS A 129 -1.92 -17.78 12.47
C CYS A 129 -0.50 -18.30 12.21
N PHE A 130 0.26 -17.53 11.39
CA PHE A 130 1.65 -17.85 11.06
C PHE A 130 2.57 -16.75 11.56
N THR A 131 3.69 -17.13 12.15
CA THR A 131 4.76 -16.21 12.53
C THR A 131 6.10 -16.96 12.59
N ALA A 132 7.15 -16.32 12.11
CA ALA A 132 8.50 -16.89 12.13
C ALA A 132 9.22 -16.70 13.48
N THR A 133 8.87 -15.65 14.21
CA THR A 133 9.59 -15.19 15.40
C THR A 133 8.60 -14.81 16.50
N ALA A 134 8.09 -15.79 17.23
CA ALA A 134 7.20 -15.54 18.33
C ALA A 134 7.77 -16.03 19.66
N LYS A 135 7.89 -15.13 20.62
CA LYS A 135 8.15 -15.46 22.02
C LYS A 135 6.93 -16.12 22.64
N GLN A 136 7.14 -16.83 23.72
CA GLN A 136 6.06 -17.47 24.46
C GLN A 136 4.94 -16.48 24.85
N LYS A 137 5.31 -15.27 25.27
CA LYS A 137 4.33 -14.20 25.60
C LYS A 137 3.51 -13.76 24.38
N VAL A 138 4.13 -13.62 23.22
CA VAL A 138 3.44 -13.26 21.97
C VAL A 138 2.46 -14.37 21.57
N ILE A 139 2.86 -15.63 21.66
CA ILE A 139 1.99 -16.77 21.39
C ILE A 139 0.78 -16.76 22.33
N GLN A 140 1.02 -16.52 23.64
CA GLN A 140 -0.05 -16.42 24.63
C GLN A 140 -1.04 -15.30 24.31
N ASP A 141 -0.54 -14.10 23.96
CA ASP A 141 -1.37 -12.94 23.59
C ASP A 141 -2.25 -13.24 22.36
N ILE A 142 -1.72 -13.95 21.35
CA ILE A 142 -2.48 -14.38 20.16
C ILE A 142 -3.58 -15.35 20.57
N CYS A 143 -3.26 -16.39 21.36
CA CYS A 143 -4.23 -17.38 21.82
C CYS A 143 -5.33 -16.73 22.67
N ASP A 144 -4.96 -15.88 23.62
CA ASP A 144 -5.89 -15.15 24.49
C ASP A 144 -6.81 -14.23 23.68
N TYR A 145 -6.27 -13.53 22.68
CA TYR A 145 -7.06 -12.67 21.80
C TYR A 145 -8.16 -13.45 21.07
N PHE A 146 -7.84 -14.57 20.42
CA PHE A 146 -8.82 -15.36 19.69
C PHE A 146 -9.80 -16.08 20.61
N LYS A 147 -9.35 -16.50 21.79
CA LYS A 147 -10.23 -17.06 22.82
C LYS A 147 -11.25 -16.04 23.30
N GLN A 148 -10.81 -14.82 23.61
CA GLN A 148 -11.70 -13.74 24.11
C GLN A 148 -12.64 -13.20 23.04
N THR A 149 -12.15 -13.07 21.78
CA THR A 149 -12.91 -12.38 20.72
C THR A 149 -13.85 -13.34 19.97
N LEU A 150 -13.45 -14.59 19.75
CA LEU A 150 -14.15 -15.54 18.89
C LEU A 150 -14.47 -16.87 19.58
N ASP A 151 -14.09 -17.04 20.84
CA ASP A 151 -14.16 -18.30 21.61
C ASP A 151 -13.42 -19.46 20.90
N LEU A 152 -12.32 -19.15 20.21
CA LEU A 152 -11.48 -20.13 19.52
C LEU A 152 -10.27 -20.51 20.38
N ASN A 153 -10.05 -21.78 20.56
CA ASN A 153 -8.82 -22.32 21.13
C ASN A 153 -7.87 -22.67 19.97
N LEU A 154 -6.75 -21.96 19.88
CA LEU A 154 -5.74 -22.23 18.86
C LEU A 154 -4.82 -23.36 19.32
N GLU A 155 -4.57 -24.31 18.44
CA GLU A 155 -3.57 -25.36 18.63
C GLU A 155 -2.22 -24.86 18.15
N LEU A 156 -1.16 -25.07 18.94
CA LEU A 156 0.19 -24.60 18.67
C LEU A 156 1.02 -25.67 17.95
N PHE A 157 1.50 -25.35 16.76
CA PHE A 157 2.52 -26.12 16.03
C PHE A 157 3.81 -25.32 16.01
N ALA A 158 4.84 -25.77 16.72
CA ALA A 158 6.13 -25.09 16.80
C ALA A 158 7.24 -26.01 16.28
N SER A 159 8.17 -25.44 15.53
CA SER A 159 9.41 -26.12 15.10
C SER A 159 10.60 -25.53 15.83
N THR A 160 11.50 -26.38 16.29
CA THR A 160 12.75 -26.00 16.96
C THR A 160 13.96 -25.99 16.01
N ALA A 161 13.73 -25.95 14.68
CA ALA A 161 14.80 -26.04 13.70
C ALA A 161 15.80 -24.88 13.82
N SER A 162 16.94 -25.14 14.45
CA SER A 162 18.09 -24.24 14.45
C SER A 162 18.77 -24.28 13.07
N ARG A 163 19.14 -23.10 12.54
CA ARG A 163 19.84 -22.94 11.27
C ARG A 163 21.35 -23.17 11.51
N THR A 164 21.82 -24.39 11.34
CA THR A 164 23.24 -24.78 11.57
C THR A 164 24.21 -24.30 10.50
N ASN A 165 23.67 -23.88 9.34
CA ASN A 165 24.45 -23.37 8.22
C ASN A 165 24.74 -21.85 8.30
N LEU A 166 24.31 -21.16 9.37
CA LEU A 166 24.56 -19.73 9.60
C LEU A 166 25.68 -19.56 10.63
N HIS A 167 26.71 -18.80 10.27
CA HIS A 167 27.83 -18.44 11.14
C HIS A 167 27.70 -16.98 11.57
N TYR A 168 27.42 -16.75 12.83
CA TYR A 168 27.23 -15.43 13.41
C TYR A 168 28.57 -14.88 13.95
N SER A 169 28.80 -13.58 13.75
CA SER A 169 29.98 -12.89 14.27
C SER A 169 29.64 -11.42 14.54
N VAL A 170 30.20 -10.89 15.63
CA VAL A 170 30.11 -9.45 15.93
C VAL A 170 31.54 -8.90 15.94
N ILE A 171 31.78 -7.84 15.17
CA ILE A 171 33.03 -7.15 15.07
C ILE A 171 32.89 -5.81 15.76
N HIS A 172 33.59 -5.60 16.86
CA HIS A 172 33.63 -4.30 17.55
C HIS A 172 34.51 -3.34 16.75
N VAL A 173 34.02 -2.14 16.52
CA VAL A 173 34.70 -1.07 15.80
C VAL A 173 34.51 0.26 16.56
N GLU A 174 35.48 1.16 16.45
CA GLU A 174 35.48 2.38 17.24
C GLU A 174 34.50 3.46 16.68
N ASN A 175 34.45 3.59 15.36
CA ASN A 175 33.69 4.65 14.70
C ASN A 175 33.14 4.24 13.31
N ASP A 176 32.38 5.13 12.69
CA ASP A 176 31.77 4.90 11.37
C ASP A 176 32.78 4.74 10.22
N ASN A 177 33.98 5.32 10.32
CA ASN A 177 35.02 5.12 9.30
C ASN A 177 35.59 3.69 9.38
N ASP A 178 35.83 3.22 10.59
CA ASP A 178 36.30 1.84 10.80
C ASP A 178 35.24 0.82 10.39
N LYS A 179 33.94 1.13 10.63
CA LYS A 179 32.83 0.33 10.09
C LYS A 179 32.90 0.21 8.57
N TYR A 180 33.15 1.32 7.89
CA TYR A 180 33.21 1.32 6.44
C TYR A 180 34.41 0.56 5.90
N LEU A 181 35.56 0.71 6.51
CA LEU A 181 36.76 -0.06 6.16
C LEU A 181 36.55 -1.56 6.33
N LYS A 182 35.93 -1.96 7.46
CA LYS A 182 35.58 -3.35 7.72
C LYS A 182 34.52 -3.91 6.79
N LEU A 183 33.51 -3.11 6.46
CA LEU A 183 32.52 -3.48 5.44
C LEU A 183 33.19 -3.80 4.10
N ARG A 184 34.11 -2.92 3.65
CA ARG A 184 34.85 -3.13 2.38
C ARG A 184 35.70 -4.42 2.39
N GLU A 185 36.36 -4.69 3.50
CA GLU A 185 37.15 -5.93 3.69
C GLU A 185 36.25 -7.16 3.55
N LEU A 186 35.14 -7.21 4.27
CA LEU A 186 34.20 -8.32 4.24
C LEU A 186 33.54 -8.52 2.85
N VAL A 187 33.20 -7.42 2.17
CA VAL A 187 32.63 -7.47 0.82
C VAL A 187 33.66 -7.89 -0.22
N ALA A 188 34.92 -7.45 -0.08
CA ALA A 188 36.01 -7.84 -0.98
C ALA A 188 36.35 -9.34 -0.89
N GLU A 189 36.15 -9.95 0.27
CA GLU A 189 36.37 -11.39 0.50
C GLU A 189 35.15 -12.25 0.07
N ALA A 190 34.02 -11.60 -0.25
CA ALA A 190 32.75 -12.29 -0.55
C ALA A 190 32.55 -12.42 -2.06
N ASP A 191 32.47 -13.66 -2.55
CA ASP A 191 32.04 -13.97 -3.93
C ASP A 191 30.62 -14.54 -3.93
N CYS A 192 29.69 -13.77 -3.30
CA CYS A 192 28.30 -14.19 -3.15
C CYS A 192 27.37 -12.97 -3.01
N PRO A 193 26.10 -13.12 -3.32
CA PRO A 193 25.10 -12.08 -3.05
C PRO A 193 25.11 -11.68 -1.57
N THR A 194 25.18 -10.36 -1.33
CA THR A 194 25.38 -9.76 -0.01
C THR A 194 24.27 -8.76 0.30
N ILE A 195 23.72 -8.83 1.53
CA ILE A 195 22.78 -7.86 2.06
C ILE A 195 23.46 -7.07 3.18
N VAL A 196 23.42 -5.73 3.09
CA VAL A 196 23.93 -4.83 4.12
C VAL A 196 22.78 -4.06 4.75
N TYR A 197 22.52 -4.32 6.03
CA TYR A 197 21.44 -3.65 6.76
C TYR A 197 21.91 -2.37 7.44
N VAL A 198 21.09 -1.31 7.30
CA VAL A 198 21.26 0.00 7.95
C VAL A 198 19.96 0.47 8.57
N SER A 199 20.04 1.28 9.63
CA SER A 199 18.89 1.74 10.40
C SER A 199 18.10 2.88 9.75
N ARG A 200 18.69 3.65 8.82
CA ARG A 200 18.10 4.88 8.26
C ARG A 200 18.00 4.84 6.74
N THR A 201 16.87 5.33 6.21
CA THR A 201 16.61 5.38 4.75
C THR A 201 17.67 6.18 3.99
N LYS A 202 18.12 7.33 4.53
CA LYS A 202 19.16 8.15 3.91
C LYS A 202 20.48 7.39 3.78
N ARG A 203 20.82 6.60 4.79
CA ARG A 203 22.08 5.82 4.84
C ARG A 203 22.13 4.73 3.76
N THR A 204 20.99 4.19 3.32
CA THR A 204 20.99 3.21 2.22
C THR A 204 21.58 3.78 0.94
N LYS A 205 21.17 5.01 0.56
CA LYS A 205 21.68 5.69 -0.63
C LYS A 205 23.14 6.13 -0.47
N GLU A 206 23.49 6.66 0.69
CA GLU A 206 24.85 7.13 1.00
C GLU A 206 25.86 5.97 0.95
N LEU A 207 25.54 4.85 1.59
CA LEU A 207 26.45 3.70 1.68
C LEU A 207 26.54 2.94 0.36
N ALA A 208 25.41 2.73 -0.34
CA ALA A 208 25.42 2.14 -1.68
C ALA A 208 26.23 3.01 -2.66
N GLY A 209 26.10 4.34 -2.62
CA GLY A 209 26.88 5.26 -3.44
C GLY A 209 28.38 5.27 -3.10
N LYS A 210 28.76 5.06 -1.83
CA LYS A 210 30.17 4.90 -1.44
C LYS A 210 30.75 3.60 -2.02
N LEU A 211 30.04 2.47 -1.84
CA LEU A 211 30.45 1.18 -2.39
C LEU A 211 30.57 1.21 -3.92
N THR A 212 29.63 1.88 -4.61
CA THR A 212 29.68 2.01 -6.07
C THR A 212 30.90 2.82 -6.53
N ARG A 213 31.27 3.88 -5.82
CA ARG A 213 32.51 4.65 -6.10
C ARG A 213 33.78 3.84 -5.88
N ASP A 214 33.75 2.90 -4.95
CA ASP A 214 34.86 1.99 -4.69
C ASP A 214 34.88 0.79 -5.64
N GLY A 215 34.01 0.75 -6.65
CA GLY A 215 33.99 -0.25 -7.72
C GLY A 215 33.06 -1.44 -7.48
N TYR A 216 32.27 -1.45 -6.39
CA TYR A 216 31.32 -2.51 -6.14
C TYR A 216 29.95 -2.21 -6.80
N LYS A 217 29.28 -3.25 -7.32
CA LYS A 217 27.92 -3.12 -7.83
C LYS A 217 26.94 -3.18 -6.65
N ALA A 218 26.57 -2.01 -6.10
CA ALA A 218 25.69 -1.88 -4.95
C ALA A 218 24.49 -0.98 -5.25
N LEU A 219 23.29 -1.40 -4.83
CA LEU A 219 22.06 -0.62 -4.95
C LEU A 219 21.39 -0.41 -3.60
N PRO A 220 20.70 0.74 -3.39
CA PRO A 220 19.93 1.00 -2.19
C PRO A 220 18.54 0.35 -2.23
N PHE A 221 17.99 0.01 -1.04
CA PHE A 221 16.61 -0.40 -0.90
C PHE A 221 16.01 0.10 0.42
N ASN A 222 14.92 0.85 0.37
CA ASN A 222 14.22 1.29 1.57
C ASN A 222 12.73 1.60 1.30
N GLY A 223 11.93 1.72 2.36
CA GLY A 223 10.49 1.90 2.27
C GLY A 223 10.02 3.24 1.68
N LYS A 224 10.91 4.26 1.62
CA LYS A 224 10.60 5.61 1.08
C LYS A 224 10.99 5.78 -0.39
N MET A 225 11.54 4.75 -1.03
CA MET A 225 11.84 4.77 -2.46
C MET A 225 10.56 4.68 -3.28
N GLU A 226 10.60 5.29 -4.47
CA GLU A 226 9.55 5.12 -5.47
C GLU A 226 9.36 3.65 -5.85
N ALA A 227 8.12 3.24 -6.08
CA ALA A 227 7.78 1.83 -6.29
C ALA A 227 8.56 1.21 -7.46
N ASP A 228 8.73 1.96 -8.55
CA ASP A 228 9.44 1.48 -9.74
C ASP A 228 10.94 1.32 -9.49
N GLU A 229 11.58 2.29 -8.82
CA GLU A 229 12.99 2.22 -8.42
C GLU A 229 13.23 1.06 -7.46
N LYS A 230 12.31 0.88 -6.52
CA LYS A 230 12.34 -0.19 -5.53
C LYS A 230 12.25 -1.57 -6.17
N ASN A 231 11.30 -1.76 -7.10
CA ASN A 231 11.13 -3.00 -7.84
C ASN A 231 12.34 -3.27 -8.75
N ALA A 232 12.83 -2.25 -9.46
CA ALA A 232 14.00 -2.39 -10.34
C ALA A 232 15.27 -2.80 -9.55
N ASN A 233 15.50 -2.22 -8.37
CA ASN A 233 16.64 -2.56 -7.53
C ASN A 233 16.52 -3.98 -6.92
N GLN A 234 15.31 -4.38 -6.55
CA GLN A 234 15.03 -5.74 -6.09
C GLN A 234 15.26 -6.75 -7.21
N ASP A 235 14.70 -6.51 -8.41
CA ASP A 235 14.85 -7.37 -9.57
C ASP A 235 16.33 -7.50 -10.00
N ALA A 236 17.08 -6.40 -9.97
CA ALA A 236 18.51 -6.39 -10.28
C ALA A 236 19.32 -7.29 -9.30
N PHE A 237 18.97 -7.28 -8.01
CA PHE A 237 19.60 -8.15 -7.01
C PHE A 237 19.15 -9.60 -7.16
N MET A 238 17.86 -9.85 -7.39
CA MET A 238 17.32 -11.19 -7.57
C MET A 238 17.90 -11.90 -8.81
N ASN A 239 18.19 -11.14 -9.89
CA ASN A 239 18.71 -11.64 -11.16
C ASN A 239 20.24 -11.51 -11.29
N ASP A 240 20.98 -11.34 -10.18
CA ASP A 240 22.45 -11.26 -10.11
C ASP A 240 23.10 -10.15 -10.96
N GLN A 241 22.33 -9.13 -11.33
CA GLN A 241 22.85 -7.95 -12.03
C GLN A 241 23.69 -7.06 -11.08
N VAL A 242 23.34 -7.10 -9.79
CA VAL A 242 24.11 -6.50 -8.68
C VAL A 242 24.31 -7.51 -7.57
N HIS A 243 25.48 -7.48 -6.93
CA HIS A 243 25.85 -8.42 -5.87
C HIS A 243 25.59 -7.89 -4.47
N ILE A 244 25.40 -6.57 -4.30
CA ILE A 244 25.21 -5.96 -2.99
C ILE A 244 23.93 -5.14 -2.99
N ILE A 245 23.10 -5.37 -1.96
CA ILE A 245 21.98 -4.50 -1.66
C ILE A 245 22.18 -3.87 -0.28
N VAL A 246 22.09 -2.54 -0.21
CA VAL A 246 22.14 -1.79 1.06
C VAL A 246 20.73 -1.42 1.44
N ALA A 247 20.22 -1.97 2.52
CA ALA A 247 18.81 -1.95 2.82
C ALA A 247 18.48 -1.57 4.27
N THR A 248 17.27 -1.05 4.48
CA THR A 248 16.64 -1.05 5.80
C THR A 248 15.89 -2.37 6.02
N SER A 249 15.33 -2.60 7.21
CA SER A 249 14.47 -3.74 7.53
C SER A 249 13.30 -3.94 6.54
N ALA A 250 12.98 -2.90 5.73
CA ALA A 250 12.00 -3.00 4.64
C ALA A 250 12.42 -3.99 3.53
N PHE A 251 13.71 -4.26 3.37
CA PHE A 251 14.20 -5.30 2.48
C PHE A 251 14.27 -6.61 3.22
N GLY A 252 13.38 -7.43 2.90
CA GLY A 252 13.49 -8.67 3.56
C GLY A 252 12.19 -9.45 3.63
N MET A 253 11.10 -8.79 3.89
CA MET A 253 9.80 -9.46 3.87
C MET A 253 9.42 -9.72 2.40
N GLY A 254 9.38 -11.00 2.00
CA GLY A 254 9.07 -11.41 0.62
C GLY A 254 10.28 -11.69 -0.30
N VAL A 255 11.49 -11.36 0.07
CA VAL A 255 12.68 -11.68 -0.74
C VAL A 255 13.13 -13.12 -0.49
N ASP A 256 12.97 -13.99 -1.49
CA ASP A 256 13.33 -15.41 -1.43
C ASP A 256 14.51 -15.73 -2.36
N LYS A 257 15.65 -15.07 -2.13
CA LYS A 257 16.92 -15.38 -2.80
C LYS A 257 17.67 -16.45 -2.00
N LYS A 258 17.93 -17.61 -2.62
CA LYS A 258 18.44 -18.80 -1.95
C LYS A 258 19.94 -18.76 -1.67
N ASP A 259 20.68 -18.05 -2.51
CA ASP A 259 22.14 -18.05 -2.60
C ASP A 259 22.80 -16.86 -1.89
N VAL A 260 22.08 -16.12 -1.03
CA VAL A 260 22.68 -15.07 -0.19
C VAL A 260 23.67 -15.71 0.78
N GLY A 261 24.96 -15.47 0.57
CA GLY A 261 26.05 -16.04 1.38
C GLY A 261 26.54 -15.11 2.48
N LEU A 262 26.19 -13.82 2.43
CA LEU A 262 26.68 -12.84 3.38
C LEU A 262 25.59 -11.84 3.77
N VAL A 263 25.36 -11.68 5.07
CA VAL A 263 24.52 -10.62 5.64
C VAL A 263 25.35 -9.79 6.63
N ILE A 264 25.38 -8.48 6.44
CA ILE A 264 26.13 -7.56 7.29
C ILE A 264 25.17 -6.54 7.90
N HIS A 265 25.08 -6.50 9.21
CA HIS A 265 24.44 -5.41 9.93
C HIS A 265 25.46 -4.30 10.17
N TYR A 266 25.42 -3.29 9.31
CA TYR A 266 26.24 -2.09 9.43
C TYR A 266 25.80 -1.22 10.61
N ASP A 267 24.50 -1.15 10.83
CA ASP A 267 23.88 -0.67 12.07
C ASP A 267 23.21 -1.88 12.75
N ILE A 268 23.19 -1.90 14.08
CA ILE A 268 22.49 -2.95 14.83
C ILE A 268 20.98 -2.91 14.56
N SER A 269 20.33 -4.05 14.62
CA SER A 269 18.86 -4.14 14.53
C SER A 269 18.21 -3.54 15.78
N ASP A 270 16.97 -3.15 15.68
CA ASP A 270 16.19 -2.54 16.77
C ASP A 270 15.64 -3.59 17.76
N SER A 271 15.71 -4.88 17.41
CA SER A 271 15.33 -6.01 18.27
C SER A 271 16.06 -7.29 17.87
N LEU A 272 16.12 -8.24 18.80
CA LEU A 272 16.74 -9.54 18.53
C LEU A 272 15.94 -10.37 17.53
N GLU A 273 14.63 -10.19 17.52
CA GLU A 273 13.74 -10.80 16.53
C GLU A 273 14.04 -10.30 15.11
N ASN A 274 14.19 -8.98 14.94
CA ASN A 274 14.55 -8.40 13.66
C ASN A 274 15.93 -8.88 13.20
N TYR A 275 16.89 -8.91 14.12
CA TYR A 275 18.21 -9.43 13.83
C TYR A 275 18.17 -10.87 13.30
N VAL A 276 17.46 -11.77 14.01
CA VAL A 276 17.35 -13.18 13.60
C VAL A 276 16.63 -13.33 12.26
N GLN A 277 15.60 -12.53 12.03
CA GLN A 277 14.86 -12.53 10.76
C GLN A 277 15.71 -12.01 9.60
N GLU A 278 16.47 -10.93 9.81
CA GLU A 278 17.34 -10.30 8.82
C GLU A 278 18.56 -11.19 8.52
N ALA A 279 19.24 -11.71 9.53
CA ALA A 279 20.32 -12.66 9.39
C ALA A 279 19.86 -13.98 8.75
N GLY A 280 18.65 -14.43 9.06
CA GLY A 280 18.03 -15.64 8.51
C GLY A 280 17.77 -15.62 7.00
N ARG A 281 18.01 -14.50 6.32
CA ARG A 281 17.97 -14.42 4.85
C ARG A 281 19.20 -15.00 4.19
N ALA A 282 20.31 -15.05 4.93
CA ALA A 282 21.48 -15.77 4.49
C ALA A 282 21.21 -17.28 4.46
N GLY A 283 21.86 -17.99 3.55
CA GLY A 283 21.89 -19.44 3.50
C GLY A 283 20.50 -20.10 3.48
N ARG A 284 19.53 -19.60 2.72
CA ARG A 284 18.22 -20.24 2.60
C ARG A 284 18.31 -21.62 1.96
N ASP A 285 19.30 -21.81 1.09
CA ASP A 285 19.73 -23.14 0.71
C ASP A 285 20.51 -23.75 1.89
N PRO A 286 20.06 -24.86 2.49
CA PRO A 286 20.74 -25.49 3.63
C PRO A 286 22.15 -25.99 3.31
N SER A 287 22.47 -26.20 2.04
CA SER A 287 23.81 -26.61 1.58
C SER A 287 24.81 -25.46 1.58
N LEU A 288 24.33 -24.20 1.62
CA LEU A 288 25.17 -23.01 1.61
C LEU A 288 25.57 -22.63 3.04
N SER A 289 26.86 -22.61 3.32
CA SER A 289 27.41 -22.04 4.54
C SER A 289 27.42 -20.51 4.43
N ALA A 290 26.64 -19.81 5.22
CA ALA A 290 26.47 -18.36 5.13
C ALA A 290 27.01 -17.64 6.38
N ARG A 291 27.56 -16.45 6.16
CA ARG A 291 28.14 -15.61 7.20
C ARG A 291 27.25 -14.43 7.54
N CYS A 292 27.07 -14.17 8.83
CA CYS A 292 26.25 -13.08 9.35
C CYS A 292 27.11 -12.23 10.30
N TYR A 293 27.41 -11.00 9.88
CA TYR A 293 28.22 -10.08 10.68
C TYR A 293 27.40 -8.92 11.23
N VAL A 294 27.74 -8.49 12.44
CA VAL A 294 27.31 -7.23 13.03
C VAL A 294 28.53 -6.35 13.23
N LEU A 295 28.54 -5.15 12.64
CA LEU A 295 29.57 -4.13 12.89
C LEU A 295 29.06 -3.24 14.03
N TYR A 296 29.53 -3.49 15.23
CA TYR A 296 29.03 -2.86 16.46
C TYR A 296 29.99 -1.77 16.97
N SER A 297 29.42 -0.63 17.31
CA SER A 297 30.11 0.43 18.04
C SER A 297 29.26 0.89 19.24
N ASP A 298 29.90 1.38 20.30
CA ASP A 298 29.20 1.80 21.52
C ASP A 298 28.15 2.89 21.28
N ASN A 299 28.32 3.71 20.23
CA ASN A 299 27.39 4.77 19.85
C ASN A 299 26.12 4.26 19.14
N ASP A 300 26.02 2.99 18.80
CA ASP A 300 24.89 2.47 18.02
C ASP A 300 23.60 2.43 18.84
N LEU A 301 23.70 2.15 20.13
CA LEU A 301 22.54 2.19 21.04
C LEU A 301 21.91 3.59 21.11
N ASP A 302 22.75 4.62 21.24
CA ASP A 302 22.30 6.00 21.31
C ASP A 302 21.56 6.43 20.04
N LYS A 303 22.04 5.99 18.87
CA LYS A 303 21.38 6.25 17.59
C LYS A 303 19.94 5.68 17.57
N HIS A 304 19.74 4.46 18.09
CA HIS A 304 18.42 3.85 18.20
C HIS A 304 17.51 4.56 19.20
N PHE A 305 18.04 4.97 20.34
CA PHE A 305 17.25 5.72 21.32
C PHE A 305 16.78 7.07 20.78
N ILE A 306 17.62 7.77 20.03
CA ILE A 306 17.24 9.02 19.35
C ILE A 306 16.09 8.76 18.38
N LEU A 307 16.15 7.71 17.56
CA LEU A 307 15.10 7.35 16.62
C LEU A 307 13.77 7.03 17.33
N LEU A 308 13.82 6.22 18.39
CA LEU A 308 12.64 5.89 19.19
C LEU A 308 12.00 7.14 19.81
N ASN A 309 12.80 8.07 20.34
CA ASN A 309 12.28 9.30 20.91
C ASN A 309 11.64 10.22 19.88
N GLN A 310 12.12 10.24 18.63
CA GLN A 310 11.54 11.04 17.55
C GLN A 310 10.16 10.52 17.11
N THR A 311 9.93 9.22 17.19
CA THR A 311 8.66 8.59 16.79
C THR A 311 7.65 8.46 17.94
N LYS A 312 8.09 8.69 19.19
CA LYS A 312 7.25 8.54 20.39
C LYS A 312 6.10 9.55 20.37
N LEU A 313 4.89 9.05 20.58
CA LEU A 313 3.70 9.86 20.77
C LEU A 313 3.53 10.21 22.26
N SER A 314 3.42 11.48 22.58
CA SER A 314 3.25 11.95 23.95
C SER A 314 1.79 11.93 24.42
N ILE A 315 1.56 11.94 25.72
CA ILE A 315 0.22 12.09 26.32
C ILE A 315 -0.44 13.38 25.83
N SER A 316 0.34 14.48 25.75
CA SER A 316 -0.14 15.77 25.28
C SER A 316 -0.69 15.71 23.85
N GLU A 317 -0.01 15.01 22.97
CA GLU A 317 -0.47 14.84 21.58
C GLU A 317 -1.75 14.01 21.51
N ILE A 318 -1.90 12.95 22.32
CA ILE A 318 -3.15 12.18 22.40
C ILE A 318 -4.29 13.05 22.95
N GLN A 319 -4.00 13.89 23.95
CA GLN A 319 -4.98 14.85 24.48
C GLN A 319 -5.42 15.88 23.44
N GLN A 320 -4.50 16.37 22.60
CA GLN A 320 -4.81 17.26 21.48
C GLN A 320 -5.72 16.57 20.45
N VAL A 321 -5.40 15.34 20.05
CA VAL A 321 -6.25 14.55 19.15
C VAL A 321 -7.63 14.28 19.79
N TRP A 322 -7.69 13.95 21.07
CA TRP A 322 -8.97 13.78 21.77
C TRP A 322 -9.79 15.08 21.82
N LYS A 323 -9.15 16.21 22.04
CA LYS A 323 -9.80 17.53 21.99
C LYS A 323 -10.36 17.82 20.61
N ALA A 324 -9.61 17.50 19.54
CA ALA A 324 -10.05 17.62 18.16
C ALA A 324 -11.27 16.73 17.88
N VAL A 325 -11.23 15.45 18.27
CA VAL A 325 -12.37 14.54 18.12
C VAL A 325 -13.62 15.05 18.86
N LYS A 326 -13.47 15.56 20.10
CA LYS A 326 -14.59 16.15 20.83
C LYS A 326 -15.19 17.37 20.13
N TYR A 327 -14.37 18.20 19.53
CA TYR A 327 -14.81 19.36 18.77
C TYR A 327 -15.58 18.92 17.52
N LEU A 328 -15.00 18.00 16.72
CA LEU A 328 -15.63 17.48 15.51
C LEU A 328 -16.94 16.74 15.79
N THR A 329 -17.07 16.15 16.97
CA THR A 329 -18.28 15.45 17.41
C THR A 329 -19.18 16.26 18.33
N LYS A 330 -19.02 17.59 18.41
CA LYS A 330 -19.73 18.45 19.36
C LYS A 330 -21.26 18.37 19.20
N HIS A 331 -21.73 18.35 17.96
CA HIS A 331 -23.16 18.32 17.61
C HIS A 331 -23.63 16.93 17.16
N ARG A 332 -22.72 15.97 17.00
CA ARG A 332 -23.00 14.59 16.55
C ARG A 332 -22.05 13.63 17.24
N MET A 333 -22.58 12.52 17.73
CA MET A 333 -21.76 11.48 18.34
C MET A 333 -20.84 10.76 17.32
N LYS A 334 -21.15 10.90 16.03
CA LYS A 334 -20.48 10.20 14.94
C LYS A 334 -20.05 11.18 13.86
N VAL A 335 -18.81 11.04 13.40
CA VAL A 335 -18.20 11.88 12.38
C VAL A 335 -17.33 11.05 11.44
N ASN A 336 -17.19 11.51 10.20
CA ASN A 336 -16.23 10.98 9.25
C ASN A 336 -15.21 12.08 8.97
N CYS A 337 -13.94 11.80 9.19
CA CYS A 337 -12.86 12.77 9.01
C CYS A 337 -11.55 12.08 8.57
N SER A 338 -10.70 12.81 7.87
CA SER A 338 -9.36 12.34 7.53
C SER A 338 -8.41 12.49 8.73
N ALA A 339 -7.25 11.82 8.67
CA ALA A 339 -6.21 12.01 9.67
C ALA A 339 -5.69 13.45 9.68
N LEU A 340 -5.57 14.04 8.49
CA LEU A 340 -5.11 15.42 8.32
C LEU A 340 -6.09 16.44 8.92
N GLU A 341 -7.41 16.25 8.71
CA GLU A 341 -8.46 17.09 9.31
C GLU A 341 -8.38 17.07 10.85
N ILE A 342 -8.14 15.88 11.43
CA ILE A 342 -7.96 15.74 12.89
C ILE A 342 -6.68 16.43 13.36
N ALA A 343 -5.57 16.26 12.63
CA ALA A 343 -4.30 16.87 12.95
C ALA A 343 -4.39 18.41 12.96
N ARG A 344 -4.96 18.99 11.92
CA ARG A 344 -5.19 20.45 11.83
C ARG A 344 -6.10 20.95 12.95
N GLN A 345 -7.18 20.22 13.24
CA GLN A 345 -8.05 20.56 14.38
C GLN A 345 -7.36 20.38 15.72
N ALA A 346 -6.36 19.52 15.83
CA ALA A 346 -5.50 19.35 17.00
C ALA A 346 -4.44 20.46 17.13
N GLY A 347 -4.29 21.31 16.10
CA GLY A 347 -3.27 22.36 16.04
C GLY A 347 -1.88 21.87 15.63
N TRP A 348 -1.82 20.75 14.92
CA TRP A 348 -0.56 20.23 14.40
C TRP A 348 -0.22 20.87 13.05
N ASP A 349 1.07 21.13 12.86
CA ASP A 349 1.60 21.64 11.59
C ASP A 349 1.69 20.52 10.56
N ASP A 350 1.32 20.82 9.30
CA ASP A 350 1.38 19.86 8.17
C ASP A 350 2.82 19.39 7.87
N SER A 351 3.84 20.09 8.37
CA SER A 351 5.25 19.69 8.25
C SER A 351 5.68 18.54 9.17
N VAL A 352 4.82 18.14 10.13
CA VAL A 352 5.10 17.02 11.03
C VAL A 352 5.25 15.73 10.25
N SER A 353 6.41 15.08 10.36
CA SER A 353 6.65 13.80 9.70
C SER A 353 5.66 12.72 10.18
N ASP A 354 5.17 11.91 9.24
CA ASP A 354 4.28 10.78 9.50
C ASP A 354 2.98 11.15 10.26
N ILE A 355 2.45 12.36 10.01
CA ILE A 355 1.29 12.94 10.69
C ILE A 355 0.07 12.00 10.70
N GLU A 356 -0.20 11.31 9.59
CA GLU A 356 -1.32 10.36 9.50
C GLU A 356 -1.14 9.17 10.44
N THR A 357 0.08 8.61 10.48
CA THR A 357 0.40 7.48 11.37
C THR A 357 0.28 7.88 12.83
N ARG A 358 0.74 9.08 13.19
CA ARG A 358 0.61 9.62 14.55
C ARG A 358 -0.85 9.79 14.96
N VAL A 359 -1.69 10.36 14.10
CA VAL A 359 -3.14 10.50 14.35
C VAL A 359 -3.81 9.12 14.47
N ARG A 360 -3.52 8.19 13.58
CA ARG A 360 -4.07 6.83 13.63
C ARG A 360 -3.69 6.09 14.91
N THR A 361 -2.45 6.24 15.36
CA THR A 361 -1.97 5.66 16.64
C THR A 361 -2.69 6.28 17.83
N ALA A 362 -2.85 7.61 17.86
CA ALA A 362 -3.60 8.29 18.91
C ALA A 362 -5.07 7.83 18.94
N LEU A 363 -5.73 7.73 17.80
CA LEU A 363 -7.10 7.23 17.70
C LEU A 363 -7.23 5.77 18.14
N ALA A 364 -6.26 4.92 17.82
CA ALA A 364 -6.23 3.54 18.27
C ALA A 364 -6.10 3.44 19.78
N THR A 365 -5.25 4.25 20.38
CA THR A 365 -5.09 4.34 21.83
C THR A 365 -6.38 4.80 22.52
N LEU A 366 -7.06 5.81 21.94
CA LEU A 366 -8.36 6.29 22.40
C LEU A 366 -9.46 5.22 22.24
N GLU A 367 -9.43 4.42 21.17
CA GLU A 367 -10.36 3.31 20.97
C GLU A 367 -10.16 2.19 22.01
N GLN A 368 -8.91 1.82 22.27
CA GLN A 368 -8.56 0.83 23.30
C GLN A 368 -8.98 1.26 24.71
N SER A 369 -8.82 2.55 25.02
CA SER A 369 -9.22 3.14 26.30
C SER A 369 -10.75 3.43 26.38
N GLY A 370 -11.53 3.04 25.37
CA GLY A 370 -12.99 3.16 25.37
C GLY A 370 -13.53 4.58 25.21
N TYR A 371 -12.76 5.50 24.63
CA TYR A 371 -13.22 6.87 24.35
C TYR A 371 -14.04 6.98 23.08
N LEU A 372 -13.73 6.15 22.09
CA LEU A 372 -14.35 6.14 20.77
C LEU A 372 -14.38 4.73 20.15
N ILE A 373 -15.13 4.58 19.08
CA ILE A 373 -15.12 3.40 18.20
C ILE A 373 -14.85 3.88 16.78
N ARG A 374 -13.97 3.18 16.06
CA ARG A 374 -13.75 3.39 14.63
C ARG A 374 -14.60 2.41 13.81
N GLY A 375 -15.40 2.97 12.91
CA GLY A 375 -16.20 2.20 11.95
C GLY A 375 -15.47 2.03 10.60
N ASN A 376 -16.25 1.66 9.58
CA ASN A 376 -15.74 1.57 8.21
C ASN A 376 -15.42 2.95 7.65
N ASN A 377 -14.36 3.04 6.86
CA ASN A 377 -14.00 4.26 6.16
C ASN A 377 -15.10 4.67 5.15
N VAL A 378 -15.22 5.97 4.93
CA VAL A 378 -16.18 6.56 3.99
C VAL A 378 -15.46 7.54 3.05
N PRO A 379 -15.98 7.72 1.80
CA PRO A 379 -15.35 8.63 0.85
C PRO A 379 -15.57 10.11 1.23
N HIS A 380 -14.57 10.94 0.92
CA HIS A 380 -14.58 12.40 1.00
C HIS A 380 -14.35 13.02 -0.37
N VAL A 381 -14.84 14.25 -0.57
CA VAL A 381 -14.62 15.07 -1.76
C VAL A 381 -13.91 16.36 -1.37
N TYR A 382 -12.86 16.72 -2.08
CA TYR A 382 -12.19 18.01 -1.89
C TYR A 382 -12.89 19.10 -2.71
N ALA A 383 -13.12 20.26 -2.10
CA ALA A 383 -13.76 21.41 -2.71
C ALA A 383 -12.79 22.40 -3.39
N THR A 384 -11.48 22.11 -3.41
CA THR A 384 -10.43 23.00 -3.98
C THR A 384 -10.53 23.14 -5.48
N GLY A 385 -11.06 22.14 -6.16
CA GLY A 385 -11.18 22.08 -7.62
C GLY A 385 -12.41 22.76 -8.21
N ILE A 386 -13.02 23.80 -7.58
CA ILE A 386 -14.16 24.51 -8.12
C ILE A 386 -13.69 25.47 -9.22
N THR A 387 -14.18 25.29 -10.46
CA THR A 387 -13.79 26.05 -11.65
C THR A 387 -14.67 27.27 -11.91
N VAL A 388 -15.89 27.25 -11.43
CA VAL A 388 -16.84 28.36 -11.59
C VAL A 388 -16.51 29.52 -10.66
N LYS A 389 -16.70 30.76 -11.14
CA LYS A 389 -16.36 31.99 -10.41
C LYS A 389 -17.36 32.29 -9.28
N ASN A 390 -18.63 31.99 -9.51
CA ASN A 390 -19.74 32.29 -8.57
C ASN A 390 -20.92 31.36 -8.77
N MET A 391 -21.95 31.52 -7.91
CA MET A 391 -23.17 30.72 -7.95
C MET A 391 -24.02 30.92 -9.19
N ASP A 392 -24.02 32.12 -9.77
CA ASP A 392 -24.80 32.40 -10.96
C ASP A 392 -24.26 31.68 -12.19
N GLU A 393 -22.95 31.66 -12.33
CA GLU A 393 -22.26 30.86 -13.37
C GLU A 393 -22.51 29.36 -13.17
N ALA A 394 -22.40 28.86 -11.94
CA ALA A 394 -22.69 27.47 -11.62
C ALA A 394 -24.13 27.10 -11.97
N ARG A 395 -25.10 27.91 -11.55
CA ARG A 395 -26.52 27.69 -11.83
C ARG A 395 -26.78 27.68 -13.33
N LYS A 396 -26.24 28.66 -14.07
CA LYS A 396 -26.38 28.76 -15.53
C LYS A 396 -25.87 27.50 -16.21
N ARG A 397 -24.67 27.02 -15.85
CA ARG A 397 -24.06 25.81 -16.43
C ARG A 397 -24.86 24.56 -16.09
N ILE A 398 -25.27 24.38 -14.83
CA ILE A 398 -26.08 23.23 -14.41
C ILE A 398 -27.42 23.21 -15.16
N SER A 399 -28.11 24.39 -15.29
CA SER A 399 -29.39 24.45 -15.96
C SER A 399 -29.33 24.29 -17.48
N ALA A 400 -28.18 24.58 -18.09
CA ALA A 400 -27.98 24.42 -19.53
C ALA A 400 -27.50 23.01 -19.91
N SER A 401 -27.07 22.21 -18.94
CA SER A 401 -26.48 20.88 -19.16
C SER A 401 -27.58 19.83 -19.33
N VAL A 402 -27.36 18.91 -20.26
CA VAL A 402 -28.21 17.72 -20.46
C VAL A 402 -27.96 16.61 -19.42
N LEU A 403 -26.89 16.72 -18.63
CA LEU A 403 -26.52 15.73 -17.63
C LEU A 403 -27.36 15.81 -16.36
N PHE A 404 -28.05 16.92 -16.12
CA PHE A 404 -28.87 17.13 -14.94
C PHE A 404 -30.39 17.14 -15.30
N GLY A 405 -31.11 16.17 -14.76
CA GLY A 405 -32.55 16.18 -14.89
C GLY A 405 -33.18 17.36 -14.12
N SER A 406 -34.44 17.75 -14.49
CA SER A 406 -35.14 18.87 -13.87
C SER A 406 -35.18 18.78 -12.33
N ASP A 407 -35.38 17.58 -11.79
CA ASP A 407 -35.46 17.32 -10.34
C ASP A 407 -34.08 17.35 -9.64
N GLU A 408 -33.00 17.31 -10.43
CA GLU A 408 -31.62 17.27 -9.93
C GLU A 408 -30.95 18.64 -9.94
N ILE A 409 -31.43 19.57 -10.76
CA ILE A 409 -30.85 20.92 -10.88
C ILE A 409 -30.80 21.62 -9.51
N GLU A 410 -31.89 21.62 -8.77
CA GLU A 410 -31.93 22.28 -7.46
C GLU A 410 -31.06 21.58 -6.43
N LYS A 411 -31.00 20.25 -6.44
CA LYS A 411 -30.08 19.46 -5.61
C LYS A 411 -28.60 19.79 -5.93
N SER A 412 -28.29 19.88 -7.22
CA SER A 412 -26.95 20.22 -7.72
C SER A 412 -26.52 21.63 -7.32
N VAL A 413 -27.42 22.61 -7.46
CA VAL A 413 -27.21 23.99 -7.03
C VAL A 413 -26.95 24.08 -5.52
N ARG A 414 -27.66 23.30 -4.71
CA ARG A 414 -27.46 23.26 -3.25
C ARG A 414 -26.13 22.65 -2.87
N ILE A 415 -25.69 21.59 -3.58
CA ILE A 415 -24.38 20.96 -3.36
C ILE A 415 -23.26 21.93 -3.70
N ILE A 416 -23.27 22.55 -4.90
CA ILE A 416 -22.22 23.47 -5.30
C ILE A 416 -22.17 24.73 -4.41
N LYS A 417 -23.31 25.21 -3.93
CA LYS A 417 -23.36 26.30 -2.94
C LYS A 417 -22.65 25.96 -1.66
N SER A 418 -22.85 24.74 -1.14
CA SER A 418 -22.15 24.25 0.05
C SER A 418 -20.64 24.15 -0.18
N LEU A 419 -20.22 23.62 -1.33
CA LEU A 419 -18.81 23.50 -1.69
C LEU A 419 -18.12 24.86 -1.83
N ILE A 420 -18.75 25.83 -2.50
CA ILE A 420 -18.22 27.20 -2.63
C ILE A 420 -18.08 27.88 -1.27
N SER A 421 -19.08 27.73 -0.40
CA SER A 421 -19.04 28.29 0.95
C SER A 421 -17.87 27.73 1.76
N GLN A 422 -17.63 26.42 1.69
CA GLN A 422 -16.50 25.78 2.37
C GLN A 422 -15.15 26.20 1.81
N LYS A 423 -15.03 26.38 0.49
CA LYS A 423 -13.81 26.93 -0.15
C LYS A 423 -13.49 28.33 0.36
N HIS A 424 -14.48 29.20 0.53
CA HIS A 424 -14.25 30.54 1.07
C HIS A 424 -13.80 30.52 2.54
N ILE A 425 -14.40 29.65 3.35
CA ILE A 425 -14.01 29.48 4.76
C ILE A 425 -12.57 28.95 4.84
N ALA A 426 -12.22 27.95 4.06
CA ALA A 426 -10.87 27.37 4.05
C ALA A 426 -9.81 28.38 3.58
N LYS A 427 -10.10 29.18 2.55
CA LYS A 427 -9.21 30.24 2.08
C LYS A 427 -8.95 31.30 3.15
N ALA A 428 -9.99 31.65 3.94
CA ALA A 428 -9.84 32.59 5.05
C ALA A 428 -9.00 32.04 6.20
N GLN A 429 -8.84 30.72 6.30
CA GLN A 429 -8.08 30.01 7.32
C GLN A 429 -6.73 29.48 6.80
N ASP A 430 -6.35 29.84 5.59
CA ASP A 430 -5.16 29.34 4.87
C ASP A 430 -5.07 27.79 4.88
N SER A 431 -6.19 27.13 4.68
CA SER A 431 -6.34 25.68 4.69
C SER A 431 -6.99 25.13 3.41
N GLU A 432 -6.81 23.85 3.11
CA GLU A 432 -7.53 23.19 2.01
C GLU A 432 -9.00 22.96 2.38
N ALA A 433 -9.91 23.24 1.43
CA ALA A 433 -11.33 23.03 1.61
C ALA A 433 -11.70 21.56 1.38
N GLU A 434 -12.01 20.86 2.45
CA GLU A 434 -12.42 19.46 2.42
C GLU A 434 -13.91 19.32 2.77
N SER A 435 -14.68 18.67 1.90
CA SER A 435 -16.11 18.46 2.09
C SER A 435 -16.46 16.99 2.29
N ARG A 436 -17.16 16.70 3.38
CA ARG A 436 -17.61 15.35 3.73
C ARG A 436 -18.91 15.02 3.04
N ILE A 437 -18.96 13.92 2.30
CA ILE A 437 -20.17 13.46 1.60
C ILE A 437 -21.33 13.20 2.56
N ASP A 438 -21.06 12.64 3.74
CA ASP A 438 -22.10 12.40 4.74
C ASP A 438 -22.69 13.71 5.30
N TYR A 439 -21.84 14.71 5.49
CA TYR A 439 -22.26 16.05 5.92
C TYR A 439 -23.10 16.74 4.84
N LEU A 440 -22.68 16.69 3.58
CA LEU A 440 -23.46 17.20 2.46
C LEU A 440 -24.80 16.45 2.32
N ALA A 441 -24.78 15.13 2.42
CA ALA A 441 -25.97 14.30 2.36
C ALA A 441 -26.99 14.67 3.45
N ASP A 442 -26.52 14.81 4.69
CA ASP A 442 -27.40 15.11 5.83
C ASP A 442 -27.94 16.54 5.81
N ILE A 443 -27.11 17.56 5.54
CA ILE A 443 -27.56 18.96 5.47
C ILE A 443 -28.53 19.17 4.34
N LEU A 444 -28.32 18.48 3.23
CA LEU A 444 -29.15 18.67 2.02
C LEU A 444 -30.32 17.70 1.94
N GLY A 445 -30.44 16.75 2.88
CA GLY A 445 -31.48 15.73 2.87
C GLY A 445 -31.36 14.76 1.69
N LEU A 446 -30.13 14.47 1.25
CA LEU A 446 -29.80 13.59 0.11
C LEU A 446 -29.17 12.29 0.59
N SER A 447 -29.24 11.23 -0.21
CA SER A 447 -28.46 10.04 0.01
C SER A 447 -27.00 10.29 -0.40
N LYS A 448 -26.05 9.57 0.22
CA LYS A 448 -24.63 9.65 -0.16
C LYS A 448 -24.39 9.30 -1.64
N ARG A 449 -25.21 8.38 -2.20
CA ARG A 449 -25.12 7.99 -3.61
C ARG A 449 -25.54 9.15 -4.53
N GLU A 450 -26.58 9.89 -4.19
CA GLU A 450 -27.01 11.07 -4.94
C GLU A 450 -25.93 12.16 -4.91
N VAL A 451 -25.32 12.44 -3.75
CA VAL A 451 -24.22 13.43 -3.65
C VAL A 451 -23.06 13.03 -4.54
N ILE A 452 -22.60 11.77 -4.50
CA ILE A 452 -21.50 11.27 -5.36
C ILE A 452 -21.86 11.42 -6.83
N SER A 453 -23.05 10.98 -7.24
CA SER A 453 -23.52 11.08 -8.64
C SER A 453 -23.56 12.51 -9.16
N VAL A 454 -24.04 13.46 -8.34
CA VAL A 454 -24.08 14.88 -8.70
C VAL A 454 -22.66 15.47 -8.81
N VAL A 455 -21.77 15.12 -7.89
CA VAL A 455 -20.36 15.57 -7.92
C VAL A 455 -19.65 15.07 -9.20
N GLU A 456 -19.86 13.82 -9.59
CA GLU A 456 -19.32 13.27 -10.84
C GLU A 456 -19.85 14.01 -12.07
N ARG A 457 -21.16 14.30 -12.15
CA ARG A 457 -21.72 15.09 -13.25
C ARG A 457 -21.22 16.52 -13.27
N MET A 458 -21.03 17.17 -12.11
CA MET A 458 -20.42 18.50 -12.03
C MET A 458 -18.98 18.48 -12.54
N ARG A 459 -18.27 17.40 -12.34
CA ARG A 459 -16.93 17.19 -12.88
C ARG A 459 -16.99 17.04 -14.41
N GLN A 460 -17.89 16.23 -14.94
CA GLN A 460 -18.11 16.07 -16.38
C GLN A 460 -18.43 17.40 -17.08
N GLU A 461 -19.25 18.26 -16.44
CA GLU A 461 -19.56 19.62 -16.91
C GLU A 461 -18.41 20.62 -16.71
N GLY A 462 -17.30 20.20 -16.09
CA GLY A 462 -16.18 21.08 -15.78
C GLY A 462 -16.53 22.17 -14.75
N ILE A 463 -17.56 21.98 -13.93
CA ILE A 463 -17.90 22.84 -12.78
C ILE A 463 -16.96 22.56 -11.61
N LEU A 464 -16.58 21.29 -11.45
CA LEU A 464 -15.54 20.84 -10.54
C LEU A 464 -14.36 20.31 -11.36
N ALA A 465 -13.14 20.61 -10.93
CA ALA A 465 -11.92 20.00 -11.42
C ALA A 465 -11.46 18.89 -10.45
N ASP A 466 -10.50 18.11 -10.85
CA ASP A 466 -9.84 17.17 -9.97
C ASP A 466 -9.13 17.91 -8.83
N SER A 467 -9.16 17.34 -7.64
CA SER A 467 -8.60 17.97 -6.43
C SER A 467 -7.08 18.05 -6.46
N LYS A 468 -6.44 17.22 -7.29
CA LYS A 468 -5.00 17.25 -7.56
C LYS A 468 -4.80 17.17 -9.06
N ASP A 469 -3.88 18.00 -9.57
CA ASP A 469 -3.43 17.88 -10.93
C ASP A 469 -2.73 16.53 -11.13
N ILE A 470 -2.92 15.95 -12.29
CA ILE A 470 -2.20 14.75 -12.68
C ILE A 470 -0.78 15.16 -13.02
N SER A 471 0.20 14.46 -12.45
CA SER A 471 1.61 14.63 -12.79
C SER A 471 2.00 13.62 -13.85
N ALA A 472 2.43 14.09 -15.03
CA ALA A 472 3.03 13.28 -16.06
C ALA A 472 4.55 13.37 -15.96
N TYR A 473 5.20 12.23 -15.74
CA TYR A 473 6.66 12.12 -15.74
C TYR A 473 7.12 11.72 -17.13
N LEU A 474 7.75 12.65 -17.81
CA LEU A 474 8.33 12.45 -19.14
C LEU A 474 9.83 12.21 -18.97
N GLN A 475 10.35 11.15 -19.59
CA GLN A 475 11.80 10.92 -19.62
C GLN A 475 12.46 11.92 -20.57
N ASP A 476 13.77 12.23 -20.38
CA ASP A 476 14.53 13.28 -21.07
C ASP A 476 14.17 13.49 -22.54
N ALA A 477 14.02 14.77 -22.91
CA ALA A 477 13.20 15.26 -24.01
C ALA A 477 13.59 14.91 -25.45
N GLY A 478 14.81 14.45 -25.74
CA GLY A 478 15.24 14.38 -27.14
C GLY A 478 14.63 13.26 -27.99
N ASP A 479 14.35 12.08 -27.41
CA ASP A 479 13.91 10.88 -28.16
C ASP A 479 12.69 10.18 -27.51
N SER A 480 12.20 10.70 -26.42
CA SER A 480 11.19 10.02 -25.60
C SER A 480 9.76 10.18 -26.15
N GLU A 481 9.44 11.32 -26.79
CA GLU A 481 8.17 11.50 -27.49
C GLU A 481 8.00 10.45 -28.59
N ARG A 482 9.01 10.33 -29.44
CA ARG A 482 9.03 9.34 -30.53
C ARG A 482 8.93 7.91 -29.98
N LYS A 483 9.61 7.61 -28.89
CA LYS A 483 9.52 6.29 -28.22
C LYS A 483 8.11 6.02 -27.66
N SER A 484 7.48 7.02 -27.03
CA SER A 484 6.11 6.92 -26.54
C SER A 484 5.11 6.71 -27.66
N GLN A 485 5.26 7.43 -28.78
CA GLN A 485 4.43 7.26 -29.96
C GLN A 485 4.62 5.88 -30.62
N ILE A 486 5.87 5.44 -30.80
CA ILE A 486 6.18 4.09 -31.33
C ILE A 486 5.57 3.00 -30.44
N LEU A 487 5.66 3.16 -29.13
CA LEU A 487 5.08 2.21 -28.19
C LEU A 487 3.55 2.18 -28.29
N LEU A 488 2.91 3.35 -28.36
CA LEU A 488 1.47 3.49 -28.54
C LEU A 488 1.01 2.79 -29.82
N GLU A 489 1.65 3.06 -30.97
CA GLU A 489 1.31 2.47 -32.25
C GLU A 489 1.54 0.94 -32.28
N ARG A 490 2.60 0.47 -31.61
CA ARG A 490 2.84 -0.97 -31.46
C ARG A 490 1.71 -1.66 -30.71
N PHE A 491 1.27 -1.09 -29.59
CA PHE A 491 0.15 -1.64 -28.82
C PHE A 491 -1.17 -1.48 -29.54
N ALA A 492 -1.40 -0.41 -30.28
CA ALA A 492 -2.60 -0.22 -31.08
C ALA A 492 -2.76 -1.30 -32.17
N LYS A 493 -1.67 -1.63 -32.88
CA LYS A 493 -1.67 -2.72 -33.87
C LYS A 493 -1.99 -4.06 -33.24
N LEU A 494 -1.39 -4.35 -32.09
CA LEU A 494 -1.63 -5.60 -31.36
C LEU A 494 -3.07 -5.68 -30.83
N GLU A 495 -3.59 -4.58 -30.34
CA GLU A 495 -4.96 -4.51 -29.83
C GLU A 495 -6.00 -4.69 -30.95
N GLN A 496 -5.81 -3.98 -32.07
CA GLN A 496 -6.67 -4.13 -33.25
C GLN A 496 -6.67 -5.59 -33.74
N TYR A 497 -5.49 -6.23 -33.75
CA TYR A 497 -5.37 -7.65 -34.06
C TYR A 497 -6.21 -8.50 -33.11
N ILE A 498 -6.08 -8.32 -31.80
CA ILE A 498 -6.84 -9.06 -30.79
C ILE A 498 -8.34 -8.88 -30.99
N LEU A 499 -8.81 -7.64 -31.14
CA LEU A 499 -10.24 -7.34 -31.30
C LEU A 499 -10.84 -7.97 -32.55
N ASN A 500 -10.09 -7.98 -33.67
CA ASN A 500 -10.52 -8.59 -34.93
C ASN A 500 -10.54 -10.14 -34.88
N HIS A 501 -9.72 -10.74 -34.02
CA HIS A 501 -9.63 -12.21 -33.90
C HIS A 501 -10.61 -12.80 -32.87
N ILE A 502 -11.32 -11.99 -32.11
CA ILE A 502 -12.40 -12.45 -31.24
C ILE A 502 -13.66 -12.59 -32.09
N PRO A 503 -14.22 -13.83 -32.28
CA PRO A 503 -15.43 -14.04 -33.07
C PRO A 503 -16.67 -13.43 -32.39
N ASP A 504 -17.80 -13.43 -33.07
CA ASP A 504 -19.11 -13.00 -32.50
C ASP A 504 -19.63 -13.95 -31.39
N GLY A 505 -18.92 -15.01 -31.13
CA GLY A 505 -19.13 -15.92 -30.01
C GLY A 505 -18.00 -15.86 -28.99
N THR A 506 -17.62 -17.03 -28.48
CA THR A 506 -16.54 -17.17 -27.50
C THR A 506 -15.30 -17.79 -28.16
N LEU A 507 -14.15 -17.12 -27.98
CA LEU A 507 -12.84 -17.65 -28.37
C LEU A 507 -12.21 -18.34 -27.15
N ARG A 508 -11.79 -19.59 -27.31
CA ARG A 508 -11.03 -20.33 -26.30
C ARG A 508 -9.58 -20.43 -26.73
N ILE A 509 -8.69 -19.72 -26.05
CA ILE A 509 -7.27 -19.61 -26.42
C ILE A 509 -6.43 -19.25 -25.20
N SER A 510 -5.13 -19.59 -25.20
CA SER A 510 -4.18 -19.10 -24.21
C SER A 510 -3.48 -17.80 -24.68
N CYS A 511 -2.94 -16.98 -23.74
CA CYS A 511 -2.13 -15.82 -24.11
C CYS A 511 -0.93 -16.21 -24.98
N LYS A 512 -0.31 -17.36 -24.68
CA LYS A 512 0.81 -17.90 -25.46
C LYS A 512 0.41 -18.19 -26.89
N GLN A 513 -0.68 -18.92 -27.07
CA GLN A 513 -1.21 -19.26 -28.41
C GLN A 513 -1.58 -18.00 -29.20
N LEU A 514 -2.25 -17.04 -28.57
CA LEU A 514 -2.62 -15.78 -29.20
C LEU A 514 -1.38 -14.96 -29.61
N ASN A 515 -0.31 -15.01 -28.81
CA ASN A 515 0.96 -14.41 -29.16
C ASN A 515 1.66 -15.08 -30.34
N GLU A 516 1.68 -16.42 -30.37
CA GLU A 516 2.23 -17.21 -31.48
C GLU A 516 1.48 -16.90 -32.78
N ASN A 517 0.15 -16.82 -32.73
CA ASN A 517 -0.68 -16.45 -33.87
C ASN A 517 -0.36 -15.01 -34.34
N ALA A 518 -0.28 -14.04 -33.44
CA ALA A 518 0.03 -12.67 -33.79
C ALA A 518 1.41 -12.53 -34.45
N VAL A 519 2.42 -13.25 -33.97
CA VAL A 519 3.76 -13.25 -34.57
C VAL A 519 3.73 -13.90 -35.97
N ASN A 520 3.02 -15.02 -36.14
CA ASN A 520 2.87 -15.70 -37.42
C ASN A 520 2.15 -14.82 -38.45
N ASP A 521 1.19 -14.00 -38.00
CA ASP A 521 0.44 -13.06 -38.85
C ASP A 521 1.18 -11.72 -39.06
N GLY A 522 2.48 -11.65 -38.71
CA GLY A 522 3.35 -10.57 -39.05
C GLY A 522 3.53 -9.48 -37.98
N ILE A 523 2.96 -9.64 -36.75
CA ILE A 523 3.18 -8.75 -35.62
C ILE A 523 4.41 -9.21 -34.82
N ASN A 524 5.59 -9.09 -35.41
CA ASN A 524 6.87 -9.58 -34.86
C ASN A 524 7.27 -8.95 -33.53
N THR A 525 6.64 -7.83 -33.13
CA THR A 525 6.90 -7.14 -31.86
C THR A 525 5.99 -7.60 -30.73
N SER A 526 5.07 -8.57 -30.98
CA SER A 526 4.16 -9.11 -29.99
C SER A 526 4.90 -9.89 -28.90
N LYS A 527 4.45 -9.74 -27.65
CA LYS A 527 4.91 -10.51 -26.50
C LYS A 527 3.71 -10.97 -25.68
N GLU A 528 3.81 -12.14 -25.09
CA GLU A 528 2.72 -12.69 -24.25
C GLU A 528 2.30 -11.73 -23.12
N LYS A 529 3.28 -11.05 -22.50
CA LYS A 529 3.03 -10.03 -21.46
C LYS A 529 2.18 -8.87 -22.00
N ASP A 530 2.44 -8.41 -23.24
CA ASP A 530 1.71 -7.29 -23.85
C ASP A 530 0.26 -7.69 -24.15
N ILE A 531 0.04 -8.91 -24.66
CA ILE A 531 -1.31 -9.47 -24.87
C ILE A 531 -2.07 -9.56 -23.55
N ARG A 532 -1.44 -10.05 -22.49
CA ARG A 532 -2.04 -10.14 -21.16
C ARG A 532 -2.42 -8.75 -20.63
N THR A 533 -1.56 -7.75 -20.82
CA THR A 533 -1.82 -6.35 -20.44
C THR A 533 -3.03 -5.79 -21.19
N LEU A 534 -3.11 -5.99 -22.50
CA LEU A 534 -4.24 -5.54 -23.31
C LEU A 534 -5.55 -6.22 -22.93
N LEU A 535 -5.55 -7.55 -22.81
CA LEU A 535 -6.75 -8.28 -22.45
C LEU A 535 -7.28 -7.88 -21.05
N TYR A 536 -6.40 -7.58 -20.11
CA TYR A 536 -6.81 -7.07 -18.79
C TYR A 536 -7.46 -5.69 -18.92
N PHE A 537 -6.84 -4.79 -19.69
CA PHE A 537 -7.41 -3.47 -19.93
C PHE A 537 -8.79 -3.58 -20.61
N LEU A 538 -8.89 -4.34 -21.69
CA LEU A 538 -10.12 -4.53 -22.46
C LEU A 538 -11.25 -5.12 -21.61
N THR A 539 -10.92 -6.06 -20.72
CA THR A 539 -11.91 -6.68 -19.83
C THR A 539 -12.42 -5.69 -18.79
N VAL A 540 -11.53 -4.95 -18.12
CA VAL A 540 -11.91 -3.96 -17.09
C VAL A 540 -12.71 -2.80 -17.68
N LYS A 541 -12.37 -2.38 -18.89
CA LYS A 541 -13.07 -1.29 -19.59
C LYS A 541 -14.31 -1.76 -20.38
N GLY A 542 -14.66 -3.05 -20.28
CA GLY A 542 -15.89 -3.56 -20.86
C GLY A 542 -15.87 -3.69 -22.39
N TYR A 543 -14.72 -3.82 -23.02
CA TYR A 543 -14.62 -4.19 -24.43
C TYR A 543 -14.85 -5.69 -24.61
N THR A 544 -14.31 -6.49 -23.71
CA THR A 544 -14.39 -7.94 -23.72
C THR A 544 -14.82 -8.49 -22.38
N ARG A 545 -15.37 -9.70 -22.39
CA ARG A 545 -15.55 -10.55 -21.21
C ARG A 545 -14.54 -11.68 -21.28
N LYS A 546 -13.84 -11.94 -20.19
CA LYS A 546 -12.84 -13.00 -20.10
C LYS A 546 -13.13 -13.91 -18.91
N LYS A 547 -13.01 -15.23 -19.12
CA LYS A 547 -12.91 -16.24 -18.07
C LYS A 547 -11.64 -17.04 -18.30
N GLU A 548 -10.95 -17.43 -17.23
CA GLU A 548 -9.70 -18.20 -17.31
C GLU A 548 -9.87 -19.50 -16.54
N ASP A 549 -9.45 -20.63 -17.16
CA ASP A 549 -9.45 -21.94 -16.51
C ASP A 549 -8.10 -22.23 -15.81
N ALA A 550 -8.07 -23.31 -15.03
CA ALA A 550 -6.87 -23.73 -14.31
C ALA A 550 -5.68 -24.09 -15.22
N ALA A 551 -5.94 -24.37 -16.50
CA ALA A 551 -4.92 -24.70 -17.53
C ALA A 551 -4.40 -23.43 -18.26
N ARG A 552 -4.72 -22.22 -17.78
CA ARG A 552 -4.40 -20.91 -18.41
C ARG A 552 -5.03 -20.70 -19.80
N ASN A 553 -6.05 -21.48 -20.16
CA ASN A 553 -6.87 -21.15 -21.32
C ASN A 553 -7.91 -20.12 -20.92
N MET A 554 -8.16 -19.20 -21.82
CA MET A 554 -9.11 -18.12 -21.63
C MET A 554 -10.30 -18.32 -22.56
N GLU A 555 -11.50 -18.10 -22.03
CA GLU A 555 -12.70 -17.91 -22.83
C GLU A 555 -12.93 -16.41 -22.94
N ILE A 556 -12.82 -15.86 -24.18
CA ILE A 556 -12.93 -14.42 -24.43
C ILE A 556 -14.10 -14.21 -25.40
N SER A 557 -14.94 -13.22 -25.08
CA SER A 557 -16.01 -12.74 -25.95
C SER A 557 -16.06 -11.21 -25.95
N ARG A 558 -16.47 -10.59 -27.05
CA ARG A 558 -16.76 -9.17 -27.11
C ARG A 558 -18.03 -8.85 -26.33
N GLN A 559 -18.12 -7.63 -25.77
CA GLN A 559 -19.33 -7.16 -25.08
C GLN A 559 -20.28 -6.38 -26.00
N ALA A 560 -19.80 -5.95 -27.17
CA ALA A 560 -20.55 -5.32 -28.23
C ALA A 560 -20.18 -5.93 -29.58
N ASP A 561 -20.89 -5.58 -30.64
CA ASP A 561 -20.53 -5.94 -32.00
C ASP A 561 -19.14 -5.40 -32.38
N LEU A 562 -18.56 -5.95 -33.44
CA LEU A 562 -17.21 -5.61 -33.87
C LEU A 562 -17.10 -4.12 -34.24
N GLU A 563 -18.07 -3.59 -34.99
CA GLU A 563 -18.06 -2.22 -35.48
C GLU A 563 -18.06 -1.20 -34.32
N SER A 564 -18.98 -1.37 -33.37
CA SER A 564 -19.06 -0.54 -32.17
C SER A 564 -17.78 -0.63 -31.32
N THR A 565 -17.21 -1.84 -31.21
CA THR A 565 -15.97 -2.09 -30.46
C THR A 565 -14.78 -1.40 -31.12
N ILE A 566 -14.64 -1.50 -32.43
CA ILE A 566 -13.56 -0.83 -33.20
C ILE A 566 -13.71 0.69 -33.16
N LYS A 567 -14.92 1.21 -33.30
CA LYS A 567 -15.18 2.66 -33.22
C LYS A 567 -14.77 3.23 -31.84
N ARG A 568 -15.06 2.51 -30.77
CA ARG A 568 -14.65 2.91 -29.42
C ARG A 568 -13.12 2.83 -29.23
N PHE A 569 -12.47 1.80 -29.79
CA PHE A 569 -11.01 1.68 -29.81
C PHE A 569 -10.37 2.83 -30.56
N GLU A 570 -10.84 3.16 -31.76
CA GLU A 570 -10.31 4.26 -32.60
C GLU A 570 -10.45 5.60 -31.89
N LYS A 571 -11.61 5.89 -31.29
CA LYS A 571 -11.84 7.09 -30.48
C LYS A 571 -10.80 7.23 -29.37
N ARG A 572 -10.58 6.15 -28.59
CA ARG A 572 -9.58 6.16 -27.51
C ARG A 572 -8.16 6.33 -28.06
N LEU A 573 -7.81 5.69 -29.18
CA LEU A 573 -6.50 5.81 -29.80
C LEU A 573 -6.19 7.26 -30.22
N GLU A 574 -7.13 7.93 -30.85
CA GLU A 574 -6.98 9.34 -31.24
C GLU A 574 -6.79 10.25 -30.04
N ILE A 575 -7.59 10.05 -28.97
CA ILE A 575 -7.41 10.80 -27.70
C ILE A 575 -6.02 10.52 -27.11
N SER A 576 -5.55 9.28 -27.17
CA SER A 576 -4.23 8.89 -26.67
C SER A 576 -3.10 9.55 -27.44
N ARG A 577 -3.18 9.59 -28.77
CA ARG A 577 -2.21 10.28 -29.63
C ARG A 577 -2.13 11.75 -29.30
N PHE A 578 -3.29 12.41 -29.22
CA PHE A 578 -3.35 13.82 -28.86
C PHE A 578 -2.76 14.10 -27.46
N ALA A 579 -3.08 13.26 -26.48
CA ALA A 579 -2.59 13.42 -25.11
C ALA A 579 -1.05 13.31 -25.05
N VAL A 580 -0.44 12.35 -25.76
CA VAL A 580 1.02 12.22 -25.83
C VAL A 580 1.64 13.47 -26.46
N GLU A 581 1.17 13.89 -27.63
CA GLU A 581 1.70 15.07 -28.33
C GLU A 581 1.59 16.35 -27.47
N TRP A 582 0.43 16.58 -26.88
CA TRP A 582 0.17 17.74 -26.04
C TRP A 582 1.06 17.79 -24.79
N LEU A 583 1.25 16.67 -24.10
CA LEU A 583 2.07 16.60 -22.90
C LEU A 583 3.55 16.85 -23.22
N TYR A 584 4.07 16.28 -24.32
CA TYR A 584 5.45 16.54 -24.72
C TYR A 584 5.66 17.98 -25.17
N LYS A 585 4.66 18.61 -25.80
CA LYS A 585 4.70 20.03 -26.13
C LYS A 585 4.76 20.90 -24.87
N LEU A 586 3.98 20.58 -23.85
CA LEU A 586 4.04 21.26 -22.55
C LEU A 586 5.41 21.09 -21.89
N ALA A 587 6.02 19.91 -21.99
CA ALA A 587 7.36 19.64 -21.47
C ALA A 587 8.41 20.50 -22.14
N PHE A 588 8.38 20.56 -23.48
CA PHE A 588 9.30 21.36 -24.27
C PHE A 588 9.19 22.86 -23.96
N ASP A 589 7.97 23.37 -23.77
CA ASP A 589 7.73 24.76 -23.41
C ASP A 589 8.18 25.07 -21.96
N ALA A 590 8.12 24.11 -21.06
CA ALA A 590 8.61 24.23 -19.69
C ALA A 590 10.15 24.21 -19.61
N GLU A 591 10.82 23.38 -20.41
CA GLU A 591 12.28 23.33 -20.50
C GLU A 591 12.87 24.68 -21.02
N LYS A 592 12.23 25.31 -22.01
CA LYS A 592 12.62 26.63 -22.51
C LYS A 592 12.56 27.73 -21.45
N LYS A 593 11.74 27.52 -20.37
CA LYS A 593 11.58 28.47 -19.26
C LYS A 593 12.46 28.17 -18.06
N ASN A 594 13.45 27.24 -18.17
CA ASN A 594 14.28 26.77 -17.05
C ASN A 594 13.50 26.26 -15.85
N ALA A 595 12.28 25.77 -16.05
CA ALA A 595 11.50 25.11 -15.00
C ALA A 595 12.04 23.67 -14.83
N LEU A 596 12.82 23.45 -13.79
CA LEU A 596 13.55 22.19 -13.50
C LEU A 596 12.68 21.06 -12.97
N ASP A 597 11.35 21.20 -12.94
CA ASP A 597 10.47 20.12 -12.51
C ASP A 597 10.29 19.08 -13.61
N LYS A 598 10.75 17.85 -13.33
CA LYS A 598 10.64 16.69 -14.23
C LYS A 598 9.20 16.20 -14.45
N ALA A 599 8.21 16.81 -13.78
CA ALA A 599 6.82 16.45 -13.86
C ALA A 599 5.98 17.58 -14.42
N ILE A 600 5.13 17.24 -15.41
CA ILE A 600 4.13 18.16 -15.95
C ILE A 600 2.82 17.94 -15.22
N GLN A 601 2.31 19.00 -14.61
CA GLN A 601 1.01 19.01 -13.95
C GLN A 601 -0.08 19.47 -14.90
N PHE A 602 -1.16 18.72 -14.97
CA PHE A 602 -2.35 19.03 -15.78
C PHE A 602 -3.61 18.39 -15.17
N SER A 603 -4.76 18.87 -15.57
CA SER A 603 -6.04 18.25 -15.20
C SER A 603 -6.69 17.54 -16.39
N VAL A 604 -7.51 16.49 -16.10
CA VAL A 604 -8.27 15.79 -17.15
C VAL A 604 -9.20 16.75 -17.88
N VAL A 605 -9.78 17.70 -17.13
CA VAL A 605 -10.68 18.73 -17.68
C VAL A 605 -9.94 19.67 -18.63
N GLU A 606 -8.70 20.04 -18.31
CA GLU A 606 -7.86 20.86 -19.20
C GLU A 606 -7.59 20.12 -20.50
N LEU A 607 -7.18 18.84 -20.42
CA LEU A 607 -6.96 18.03 -21.62
C LEU A 607 -8.24 17.85 -22.44
N LEU A 608 -9.38 17.60 -21.81
CA LEU A 608 -10.69 17.53 -22.47
C LEU A 608 -11.02 18.84 -23.22
N ASN A 609 -10.82 20.00 -22.57
CA ASN A 609 -11.06 21.30 -23.21
C ASN A 609 -10.13 21.56 -24.40
N ARG A 610 -8.88 21.10 -24.33
CA ARG A 610 -7.92 21.18 -25.44
C ARG A 610 -8.34 20.28 -26.60
N ILE A 611 -8.79 19.07 -26.32
CA ILE A 611 -9.33 18.16 -27.33
C ILE A 611 -10.54 18.79 -28.01
N LYS A 612 -11.51 19.30 -27.24
CA LYS A 612 -12.73 19.94 -27.77
C LYS A 612 -12.43 21.21 -28.60
N SER A 613 -11.41 21.99 -28.21
CA SER A 613 -11.02 23.18 -28.97
C SER A 613 -10.29 22.85 -30.28
N ASN A 614 -9.71 21.67 -30.41
CA ASN A 614 -9.02 21.19 -31.62
C ASN A 614 -9.87 20.21 -32.46
N SER A 615 -11.06 19.83 -32.00
CA SER A 615 -11.89 18.78 -32.62
C SER A 615 -12.36 19.09 -34.04
N GLN A 616 -12.45 20.35 -34.43
CA GLN A 616 -12.84 20.72 -35.82
C GLN A 616 -11.80 20.36 -36.90
N SER A 617 -10.54 20.14 -36.52
CA SER A 617 -9.45 19.82 -37.48
C SER A 617 -8.92 18.40 -37.43
N LEU A 618 -9.03 17.71 -36.28
CA LEU A 618 -8.35 16.43 -36.05
C LEU A 618 -9.32 15.23 -35.90
N PHE A 619 -10.52 15.43 -35.39
CA PHE A 619 -11.38 14.33 -34.97
C PHE A 619 -12.62 14.06 -35.86
N GLY A 620 -12.66 14.60 -37.07
CA GLY A 620 -13.60 14.20 -38.16
C GLY A 620 -15.08 13.95 -37.73
N GLY A 621 -15.63 14.76 -36.80
CA GLY A 621 -17.03 14.59 -36.32
C GLY A 621 -17.18 13.80 -35.04
N LEU A 622 -16.14 13.61 -34.22
CA LEU A 622 -16.22 13.07 -32.87
C LEU A 622 -16.74 14.13 -31.88
N ASP A 623 -17.95 14.63 -32.13
CA ASP A 623 -18.57 15.72 -31.35
C ASP A 623 -18.92 15.34 -29.91
N ASP A 624 -18.78 14.06 -29.51
CA ASP A 624 -19.22 13.55 -28.20
C ASP A 624 -18.08 12.93 -27.40
N ILE A 625 -16.97 13.68 -27.22
CA ILE A 625 -15.90 13.27 -26.30
C ILE A 625 -16.25 13.69 -24.87
N GLN A 626 -16.38 12.69 -23.99
CA GLN A 626 -16.70 12.87 -22.58
C GLN A 626 -15.41 12.77 -21.73
N LEU A 627 -15.53 13.16 -20.45
CA LEU A 627 -14.42 13.12 -19.50
C LEU A 627 -13.89 11.69 -19.30
N GLU A 628 -14.80 10.71 -19.27
CA GLU A 628 -14.48 9.28 -19.14
C GLU A 628 -13.65 8.76 -20.31
N ASP A 629 -13.85 9.27 -21.52
CA ASP A 629 -13.05 8.88 -22.69
C ASP A 629 -11.60 9.32 -22.53
N VAL A 630 -11.40 10.53 -21.99
CA VAL A 630 -10.05 11.07 -21.72
C VAL A 630 -9.38 10.29 -20.59
N GLU A 631 -10.12 9.96 -19.53
CA GLU A 631 -9.60 9.12 -18.43
C GLU A 631 -9.25 7.71 -18.90
N GLU A 632 -10.07 7.12 -19.76
CA GLU A 632 -9.79 5.81 -20.34
C GLU A 632 -8.50 5.83 -21.17
N ALA A 633 -8.29 6.89 -21.95
CA ALA A 633 -7.08 7.08 -22.75
C ALA A 633 -5.83 7.26 -21.86
N LEU A 634 -5.90 8.08 -20.83
CA LEU A 634 -4.80 8.30 -19.90
C LEU A 634 -4.43 7.01 -19.12
N LEU A 635 -5.44 6.27 -18.64
CA LEU A 635 -5.23 4.99 -17.98
C LEU A 635 -4.60 3.96 -18.92
N TYR A 636 -5.01 3.97 -20.21
CA TYR A 636 -4.40 3.12 -21.23
C TYR A 636 -2.93 3.45 -21.43
N LEU A 637 -2.58 4.73 -21.64
CA LEU A 637 -1.21 5.20 -21.79
C LEU A 637 -0.31 4.83 -20.63
N SER A 638 -0.83 4.96 -19.41
CA SER A 638 -0.13 4.54 -18.20
C SER A 638 0.05 3.02 -18.16
N LYS A 639 -0.97 2.24 -18.55
CA LYS A 639 -0.94 0.77 -18.49
C LYS A 639 0.02 0.14 -19.48
N ILE A 640 0.10 0.69 -20.69
CA ILE A 640 1.06 0.23 -21.71
C ILE A 640 2.49 0.74 -21.48
N GLY A 641 2.68 1.66 -20.51
CA GLY A 641 3.98 2.24 -20.18
C GLY A 641 4.46 3.36 -21.14
N SER A 642 3.54 3.93 -21.94
CA SER A 642 3.86 5.09 -22.80
C SER A 642 4.09 6.36 -22.00
N LEU A 643 3.33 6.55 -20.92
CA LEU A 643 3.47 7.64 -19.97
C LEU A 643 3.48 7.10 -18.54
N LYS A 644 4.28 7.69 -17.67
CA LYS A 644 4.16 7.50 -16.23
C LYS A 644 3.29 8.61 -15.68
N LEU A 645 2.12 8.27 -15.17
CA LEU A 645 1.16 9.21 -14.59
C LEU A 645 1.02 8.96 -13.10
N GLU A 646 1.09 10.03 -12.33
CA GLU A 646 0.79 10.04 -10.89
C GLU A 646 -0.26 11.10 -10.59
N GLY A 647 -1.12 10.85 -9.59
CA GLY A 647 -2.19 11.76 -9.21
C GLY A 647 -3.58 11.19 -9.49
N GLY A 648 -4.61 11.92 -9.05
CA GLY A 648 -5.96 11.39 -9.03
C GLY A 648 -6.88 12.08 -10.03
N PHE A 649 -7.55 11.28 -10.81
CA PHE A 649 -8.92 11.56 -11.21
C PHE A 649 -9.73 11.91 -9.94
N LEU A 650 -10.94 12.43 -10.02
CA LEU A 650 -11.71 12.80 -8.82
C LEU A 650 -11.47 11.82 -7.65
N VAL A 651 -10.63 12.22 -6.69
CA VAL A 651 -10.23 11.32 -5.62
C VAL A 651 -11.26 11.43 -4.50
N LEU A 652 -12.03 10.37 -4.36
CA LEU A 652 -12.84 10.16 -3.17
C LEU A 652 -11.93 9.60 -2.07
N TYR A 653 -11.41 10.47 -1.20
CA TYR A 653 -10.59 10.05 -0.08
C TYR A 653 -11.39 9.25 0.94
N ASN A 654 -10.81 8.17 1.44
CA ASN A 654 -11.39 7.40 2.52
C ASN A 654 -11.16 8.09 3.85
N ALA A 655 -12.21 8.66 4.43
CA ALA A 655 -12.19 9.20 5.77
C ALA A 655 -12.53 8.17 6.83
N MET A 656 -11.92 8.32 8.00
CA MET A 656 -12.19 7.47 9.16
C MET A 656 -13.54 7.80 9.76
N ASN A 657 -14.35 6.77 10.00
CA ASN A 657 -15.61 6.90 10.70
C ASN A 657 -15.36 6.74 12.21
N ILE A 658 -15.58 7.81 12.96
CA ILE A 658 -15.31 7.87 14.39
C ILE A 658 -16.61 8.12 15.13
N GLN A 659 -16.95 7.24 16.06
CA GLN A 659 -18.07 7.41 16.97
C GLN A 659 -17.56 7.67 18.38
N ARG A 660 -17.85 8.82 18.94
CA ARG A 660 -17.49 9.17 20.30
C ARG A 660 -18.37 8.38 21.30
N ILE A 661 -17.76 7.79 22.29
CA ILE A 661 -18.42 7.04 23.36
C ILE A 661 -18.47 7.88 24.63
N LYS A 662 -17.32 8.38 25.08
CA LYS A 662 -17.26 9.25 26.27
C LYS A 662 -17.77 10.64 25.97
N ASP A 663 -18.28 11.33 26.97
CA ASP A 663 -18.87 12.66 26.82
C ASP A 663 -17.83 13.77 26.52
N ASN A 664 -18.29 14.99 26.23
CA ASN A 664 -17.43 16.11 25.91
C ASN A 664 -16.57 16.60 27.09
N LYS A 665 -16.95 16.25 28.34
CA LYS A 665 -16.23 16.64 29.56
C LYS A 665 -15.11 15.68 29.90
N SER A 666 -15.15 14.45 29.39
CA SER A 666 -14.11 13.45 29.61
C SER A 666 -12.74 13.94 29.17
N ARG A 667 -11.75 13.79 30.04
CA ARG A 667 -10.34 14.10 29.73
C ARG A 667 -9.60 12.78 29.58
N TYR A 668 -8.67 12.74 28.61
CA TYR A 668 -7.75 11.63 28.49
C TYR A 668 -6.79 11.65 29.68
N LYS A 669 -6.69 10.53 30.43
CA LYS A 669 -5.92 10.41 31.65
C LYS A 669 -4.57 9.74 31.40
N GLN A 670 -3.65 9.93 32.35
CA GLN A 670 -2.35 9.25 32.28
C GLN A 670 -2.47 7.72 32.31
N GLU A 671 -3.46 7.20 33.06
CA GLU A 671 -3.74 5.76 33.13
C GLU A 671 -4.12 5.16 31.76
N ASP A 672 -4.80 5.94 30.92
CA ASP A 672 -5.20 5.51 29.58
C ASP A 672 -4.02 5.40 28.61
N TYR A 673 -2.90 6.05 28.94
CA TYR A 673 -1.64 6.01 28.17
C TYR A 673 -0.81 4.75 28.49
N ARG A 674 -1.22 3.95 29.44
CA ARG A 674 -0.42 2.84 29.99
C ARG A 674 0.05 1.88 28.88
N MET A 675 -0.84 1.41 28.03
CA MET A 675 -0.48 0.46 26.97
C MET A 675 0.57 1.02 25.99
N LEU A 676 0.41 2.27 25.56
CA LEU A 676 1.36 2.90 24.65
C LEU A 676 2.70 3.18 25.34
N ASN A 677 2.68 3.58 26.61
CA ASN A 677 3.88 3.78 27.40
C ASN A 677 4.63 2.45 27.63
N GLU A 678 3.94 1.37 27.92
CA GLU A 678 4.52 0.03 28.03
C GLU A 678 5.14 -0.42 26.70
N PHE A 679 4.49 -0.14 25.57
CA PHE A 679 5.04 -0.41 24.24
C PHE A 679 6.38 0.32 24.01
N TYR A 680 6.47 1.62 24.32
CA TYR A 680 7.72 2.37 24.17
C TYR A 680 8.82 1.89 25.12
N LYS A 681 8.47 1.59 26.37
CA LYS A 681 9.41 0.99 27.33
C LYS A 681 9.96 -0.34 26.82
N LEU A 682 9.09 -1.18 26.27
CA LEU A 682 9.50 -2.45 25.67
C LEU A 682 10.46 -2.25 24.49
N LYS A 683 10.17 -1.31 23.58
CA LYS A 683 11.09 -0.99 22.47
C LYS A 683 12.48 -0.57 22.95
N ILE A 684 12.56 0.26 23.98
CA ILE A 684 13.83 0.64 24.62
C ILE A 684 14.55 -0.62 25.16
N GLN A 685 13.83 -1.50 25.84
CA GLN A 685 14.41 -2.74 26.37
C GLN A 685 14.89 -3.68 25.26
N GLN A 686 14.18 -3.77 24.13
CA GLN A 686 14.60 -4.57 22.98
C GLN A 686 15.94 -4.08 22.42
N VAL A 687 16.14 -2.76 22.33
CA VAL A 687 17.43 -2.19 21.89
C VAL A 687 18.55 -2.54 22.87
N HIS A 688 18.31 -2.46 24.18
CA HIS A 688 19.29 -2.91 25.18
C HIS A 688 19.64 -4.39 25.06
N ILE A 689 18.66 -5.25 24.81
CA ILE A 689 18.87 -6.70 24.62
C ILE A 689 19.78 -6.98 23.42
N VAL A 690 19.59 -6.25 22.31
CA VAL A 690 20.48 -6.38 21.14
C VAL A 690 21.91 -5.91 21.48
N GLY A 691 22.05 -4.85 22.23
CA GLY A 691 23.35 -4.38 22.71
C GLY A 691 24.06 -5.40 23.62
N GLU A 692 23.36 -6.03 24.56
CA GLU A 692 23.92 -7.10 25.40
C GLU A 692 24.30 -8.34 24.58
N TYR A 693 23.49 -8.73 23.61
CA TYR A 693 23.82 -9.79 22.66
C TYR A 693 25.12 -9.47 21.91
N ALA A 694 25.25 -8.24 21.36
CA ALA A 694 26.44 -7.82 20.64
C ALA A 694 27.70 -7.87 21.55
N ASN A 695 27.58 -7.37 22.78
CA ASN A 695 28.65 -7.42 23.78
C ASN A 695 29.05 -8.86 24.15
N LEU A 696 28.08 -9.76 24.31
CA LEU A 696 28.33 -11.17 24.57
C LEU A 696 29.02 -11.85 23.39
N MET A 697 28.57 -11.58 22.16
CA MET A 697 29.17 -12.17 20.95
C MET A 697 30.64 -11.79 20.78
N VAL A 698 31.03 -10.58 21.18
CA VAL A 698 32.48 -10.17 21.15
C VAL A 698 33.29 -10.90 22.20
N ARG A 699 32.71 -11.26 23.36
CA ARG A 699 33.45 -11.83 24.51
C ARG A 699 33.35 -13.35 24.59
N ASP A 700 32.16 -13.90 24.38
CA ASP A 700 31.85 -15.33 24.54
C ASP A 700 30.71 -15.73 23.60
N TYR A 701 31.12 -16.34 22.47
CA TYR A 701 30.18 -16.78 21.43
C TYR A 701 29.14 -17.81 21.95
N HIS A 702 29.58 -18.74 22.82
CA HIS A 702 28.68 -19.76 23.35
C HIS A 702 27.64 -19.16 24.30
N ALA A 703 28.07 -18.22 25.15
CA ALA A 703 27.16 -17.49 26.02
C ALA A 703 26.12 -16.64 25.20
N ALA A 704 26.59 -16.05 24.09
CA ALA A 704 25.69 -15.29 23.21
C ALA A 704 24.66 -16.19 22.50
N LEU A 705 25.01 -17.38 22.04
CA LEU A 705 24.07 -18.32 21.46
C LEU A 705 23.05 -18.79 22.52
N GLN A 706 23.50 -19.08 23.74
CA GLN A 706 22.62 -19.43 24.83
C GLN A 706 21.69 -18.28 25.22
N TYR A 707 22.18 -17.04 25.17
CA TYR A 707 21.37 -15.82 25.40
C TYR A 707 20.23 -15.69 24.39
N VAL A 708 20.50 -15.91 23.09
CA VAL A 708 19.47 -15.90 22.05
C VAL A 708 18.46 -17.02 22.26
N GLN A 709 18.95 -18.22 22.56
CA GLN A 709 18.07 -19.37 22.84
C GLN A 709 17.16 -19.11 24.03
N ASP A 710 17.69 -18.59 25.12
CA ASP A 710 16.92 -18.24 26.30
C ASP A 710 15.90 -17.13 26.02
N TYR A 711 16.25 -16.15 25.17
CA TYR A 711 15.36 -15.06 24.79
C TYR A 711 14.09 -15.55 24.10
N PHE A 712 14.19 -16.55 23.23
CA PHE A 712 13.03 -17.08 22.52
C PHE A 712 12.26 -18.14 23.31
N GLN A 713 12.95 -18.90 24.16
CA GLN A 713 12.33 -20.05 24.88
C GLN A 713 11.85 -19.72 26.29
N MET A 714 12.37 -18.67 26.92
CA MET A 714 11.93 -18.27 28.26
C MET A 714 10.77 -17.29 28.23
N ASP A 715 9.99 -17.33 29.32
CA ASP A 715 9.16 -16.18 29.67
C ASP A 715 10.02 -14.91 29.77
N TYR A 716 9.55 -13.82 29.17
CA TYR A 716 10.35 -12.58 29.07
C TYR A 716 10.80 -12.04 30.43
N ARG A 717 9.93 -12.13 31.44
CA ARG A 717 10.27 -11.71 32.80
C ARG A 717 11.40 -12.56 33.40
N LYS A 718 11.37 -13.89 33.20
CA LYS A 718 12.44 -14.78 33.65
C LYS A 718 13.74 -14.51 32.90
N PHE A 719 13.68 -14.25 31.61
CA PHE A 719 14.83 -13.88 30.80
C PHE A 719 15.48 -12.59 31.33
N VAL A 720 14.70 -11.51 31.51
CA VAL A 720 15.19 -10.23 32.02
C VAL A 720 15.83 -10.40 33.41
N ILE A 721 15.19 -11.12 34.34
CA ILE A 721 15.76 -11.39 35.67
C ILE A 721 17.08 -12.17 35.58
N LYS A 722 17.18 -13.14 34.66
CA LYS A 722 18.39 -13.95 34.46
C LYS A 722 19.58 -13.13 34.00
N TYR A 723 19.38 -12.26 33.02
CA TYR A 723 20.46 -11.57 32.31
C TYR A 723 20.72 -10.13 32.75
N PHE A 724 19.71 -9.44 33.27
CA PHE A 724 19.83 -8.07 33.76
C PHE A 724 19.73 -8.07 35.31
N LYS A 725 20.85 -8.40 35.95
CA LYS A 725 20.96 -8.38 37.44
C LYS A 725 21.31 -6.98 37.94
N GLY A 726 20.94 -6.66 39.21
CA GLY A 726 21.23 -5.39 39.88
C GLY A 726 20.21 -4.31 39.53
N ASP A 727 20.63 -3.06 39.49
CA ASP A 727 19.75 -1.88 39.32
C ASP A 727 18.94 -1.94 38.02
N ARG A 728 19.54 -2.44 36.94
CA ARG A 728 18.84 -2.63 35.67
C ARG A 728 17.70 -3.65 35.75
N ALA A 729 17.88 -4.74 36.48
CA ALA A 729 16.83 -5.73 36.67
C ALA A 729 15.67 -5.16 37.50
N ASN A 730 15.96 -4.34 38.52
CA ASN A 730 14.97 -3.65 39.32
C ASN A 730 14.22 -2.58 38.51
N GLU A 731 14.90 -1.84 37.69
CA GLU A 731 14.32 -0.83 36.80
C GLU A 731 13.38 -1.46 35.76
N ILE A 732 13.76 -2.56 35.16
CA ILE A 732 12.92 -3.34 34.25
C ILE A 732 11.75 -4.02 34.98
N GLN A 733 11.96 -4.48 36.18
CA GLN A 733 10.92 -5.13 37.00
C GLN A 733 9.85 -4.11 37.46
N LEU A 734 10.24 -2.91 37.89
CA LEU A 734 9.35 -1.79 38.20
C LEU A 734 8.56 -1.35 36.97
N ASN A 735 9.18 -1.35 35.81
CA ASN A 735 8.52 -1.00 34.54
C ASN A 735 7.55 -2.07 34.02
N LEU A 736 7.66 -3.32 34.45
CA LEU A 736 6.73 -4.41 34.11
C LEU A 736 5.53 -4.50 35.07
N THR A 737 5.64 -3.92 36.26
CA THR A 737 4.60 -3.97 37.30
C THR A 737 3.75 -2.70 37.37
N THR A 738 4.17 -1.60 36.75
CA THR A 738 3.41 -0.35 36.62
C THR A 738 2.85 -0.20 35.22
#